data_d1a03f0b741aef32e7299724a4f01735
#
_entry.id   d1a03f0b741aef32e7299724a4f01735
#
_cell.length_a   1.000
_cell.length_b   1.000
_cell.length_c   1.000
_cell.angle_alpha   90.00
_cell.angle_beta   90.00
_cell.angle_gamma   90.00
#
_symmetry.space_group_name_H-M   'P 1'
#
loop_
_entity.id
_entity.type
_entity.pdbx_description
1 polymer ?
#
loop_
_entity_poly.entity_id
_entity_poly.type
_entity_poly.pdbx_seq_one_letter_code
_entity_poly.pdbx_strand_id
1 'polypeptide(L)'
;MPRIHDHENEITYFAATNFRHGAQKFGIKTDDRRRHMYIVGKTGMGKTTMIENMVLQDIYNGHGVCYVDPHGDTVEKILDYIPSWRLKDIVYFNPADLDYPVGFNVLDRVSAQHKHLVSGGLMSVFKKIWENVWSARMEYILSNTILALLDTPGTTLLGINRMYGDERYRRTIIDNIKDPVVKQFWVMEYAGYSEKFATEAVAAVQNKVGQFVSSDVIRNIVAQVHSSFDVREIMDTQKILLVNLAKGRIGEDNSRLLGGMMITKIQLSAMERVDIPEKQRRDFYLYVDEFQNFAIESFANVLSEARKYRLNLIVAHQYMAQLAEEVLDAVLGNVGTLVSFRVGAPDAEQLEVEFTPRFLAVDVINLAKYHIYLKLMIDGVTSQPFSAITLPPIAKRTNSEAEVIQWSRETYAGDREEIERGVIEWTGLEGKSVDDLMEIAKAKGTGNPPKKKYKYKCSWTGKEFSIPVKLDRSRPIYSEEGKEIVREAKKNGAYDARKDLIYDENLEPVGSVAELGFDGLWALKNEEGDIIGRKDEEAVKRDRKEAKEAERSELAEKVAKVKETMGVEEPPKPAVGIGRDLSAPAILKPLVAPGASLDVLKTSVPDAQKKRRKRSRKKKSAGGQPSTGLTASSSSSPTPQQSKPTTDDAPKPPTRLSPGKTVMFDE
;
A
#
# COMPACT_ATOMS: atom_id res chain seq x y z
N MET A 1 18.55 -19.47 37.98
CA MET A 1 17.92 -19.14 36.69
C MET A 1 18.33 -20.21 35.70
N PRO A 2 17.39 -20.85 34.96
CA PRO A 2 17.79 -21.74 33.88
C PRO A 2 18.61 -20.94 32.88
N ARG A 3 19.60 -21.58 32.26
CA ARG A 3 20.42 -20.92 31.24
C ARG A 3 19.54 -20.65 30.01
N ILE A 4 19.71 -19.52 29.33
CA ILE A 4 18.87 -19.07 28.21
C ILE A 4 18.79 -20.10 27.05
N HIS A 5 19.73 -21.07 27.01
CA HIS A 5 19.82 -22.11 25.98
C HIS A 5 19.64 -23.56 26.48
N ASP A 6 19.10 -23.77 27.68
CA ASP A 6 18.84 -25.12 28.20
C ASP A 6 17.76 -25.88 27.39
N HIS A 7 17.04 -25.18 26.49
CA HIS A 7 15.96 -25.71 25.66
C HIS A 7 16.38 -26.09 24.21
N GLU A 8 17.65 -25.99 23.84
CA GLU A 8 18.12 -26.27 22.45
C GLU A 8 17.77 -27.68 21.97
N ASN A 9 17.74 -28.66 22.88
CA ASN A 9 17.37 -30.04 22.61
C ASN A 9 15.87 -30.34 22.84
N GLU A 10 15.09 -29.37 23.25
CA GLU A 10 13.66 -29.54 23.40
C GLU A 10 13.01 -29.87 22.07
N ILE A 11 12.08 -30.83 22.08
CA ILE A 11 11.42 -31.32 20.87
C ILE A 11 9.97 -30.86 20.84
N THR A 12 9.59 -30.15 19.78
CA THR A 12 8.20 -29.86 19.48
C THR A 12 7.63 -30.98 18.61
N TYR A 13 6.72 -31.78 19.16
CA TYR A 13 6.15 -32.96 18.51
C TYR A 13 5.02 -32.55 17.55
N PHE A 14 5.00 -33.09 16.32
CA PHE A 14 3.96 -32.79 15.34
C PHE A 14 3.48 -33.99 14.52
N ALA A 15 4.22 -35.10 14.51
CA ALA A 15 3.89 -36.27 13.72
C ALA A 15 4.31 -37.59 14.39
N ALA A 16 3.89 -38.67 13.79
CA ALA A 16 4.33 -40.04 14.14
C ALA A 16 4.72 -40.80 12.86
N THR A 17 5.68 -41.70 12.98
CA THR A 17 6.07 -42.59 11.88
C THR A 17 4.91 -43.54 11.51
N ASN A 18 4.79 -43.86 10.22
CA ASN A 18 3.78 -44.79 9.70
C ASN A 18 4.39 -46.00 9.00
N PHE A 19 5.66 -46.31 9.30
CA PHE A 19 6.40 -47.40 8.67
C PHE A 19 6.35 -48.68 9.52
N ARG A 20 6.03 -49.83 8.90
CA ARG A 20 6.02 -51.17 9.53
C ARG A 20 5.22 -51.27 10.85
N HIS A 21 4.05 -50.67 10.90
CA HIS A 21 3.18 -50.66 12.09
C HIS A 21 3.77 -50.00 13.35
N GLY A 22 4.89 -49.31 13.24
CA GLY A 22 5.47 -48.51 14.33
C GLY A 22 4.98 -47.06 14.29
N ALA A 23 4.19 -46.67 15.27
CA ALA A 23 3.71 -45.28 15.45
C ALA A 23 4.58 -44.58 16.49
N GLN A 24 5.84 -44.31 16.18
CA GLN A 24 6.72 -43.54 17.07
C GLN A 24 6.50 -42.07 16.85
N LYS A 25 6.11 -41.33 17.90
CA LYS A 25 6.01 -39.86 17.89
C LYS A 25 7.39 -39.25 17.65
N PHE A 26 7.45 -38.24 16.80
CA PHE A 26 8.66 -37.45 16.57
C PHE A 26 8.30 -35.98 16.37
N GLY A 27 9.29 -35.14 16.46
CA GLY A 27 9.17 -33.69 16.28
C GLY A 27 10.48 -33.10 15.79
N ILE A 28 10.63 -31.82 16.00
CA ILE A 28 11.79 -31.04 15.60
C ILE A 28 12.42 -30.37 16.82
N LYS A 29 13.74 -30.40 16.94
CA LYS A 29 14.48 -29.72 18.00
C LYS A 29 14.43 -28.19 17.82
N THR A 30 14.51 -27.47 18.91
CA THR A 30 14.56 -26.00 18.88
C THR A 30 15.68 -25.46 18.01
N ASP A 31 16.88 -26.03 18.08
CA ASP A 31 18.00 -25.57 17.24
C ASP A 31 17.75 -25.77 15.75
N ASP A 32 17.12 -26.89 15.38
CA ASP A 32 16.76 -27.17 13.98
C ASP A 32 15.61 -26.28 13.48
N ARG A 33 14.67 -25.88 14.35
CA ARG A 33 13.57 -24.97 14.02
C ARG A 33 14.05 -23.57 13.66
N ARG A 34 15.23 -23.15 14.10
CA ARG A 34 15.85 -21.88 13.72
C ARG A 34 16.11 -21.75 12.22
N ARG A 35 16.04 -22.87 11.48
CA ARG A 35 16.15 -22.92 10.02
C ARG A 35 14.80 -22.95 9.32
N HIS A 36 13.76 -22.50 10.01
CA HIS A 36 12.41 -22.33 9.48
C HIS A 36 11.73 -23.64 9.05
N MET A 37 10.40 -23.58 8.91
CA MET A 37 9.57 -24.67 8.46
C MET A 37 8.56 -24.18 7.43
N TYR A 38 8.45 -24.90 6.33
CA TYR A 38 7.47 -24.66 5.29
C TYR A 38 6.48 -25.79 5.17
N ILE A 39 5.18 -25.46 5.17
CA ILE A 39 4.08 -26.42 5.19
C ILE A 39 3.15 -26.10 4.00
N VAL A 40 2.97 -27.03 3.09
CA VAL A 40 2.10 -26.87 1.93
C VAL A 40 1.07 -27.99 1.83
N GLY A 41 -0.14 -27.68 1.34
CA GLY A 41 -1.17 -28.69 1.09
C GLY A 41 -2.59 -28.14 1.03
N LYS A 42 -3.48 -28.88 0.39
CA LYS A 42 -4.89 -28.52 0.20
C LYS A 42 -5.61 -28.30 1.53
N THR A 43 -6.68 -27.50 1.48
CA THR A 43 -7.58 -27.27 2.60
C THR A 43 -8.14 -28.59 3.15
N GLY A 44 -8.28 -28.68 4.48
CA GLY A 44 -8.86 -29.84 5.16
C GLY A 44 -7.94 -31.06 5.27
N MET A 45 -6.67 -30.95 4.87
CA MET A 45 -5.70 -32.07 4.95
C MET A 45 -5.06 -32.24 6.34
N GLY A 46 -5.14 -31.20 7.22
CA GLY A 46 -4.61 -31.29 8.59
C GLY A 46 -3.49 -30.28 8.90
N LYS A 47 -3.17 -29.34 8.00
CA LYS A 47 -2.15 -28.31 8.23
C LYS A 47 -2.39 -27.54 9.53
N THR A 48 -3.57 -26.93 9.64
CA THR A 48 -3.95 -26.11 10.79
C THR A 48 -3.88 -26.88 12.10
N THR A 49 -4.33 -28.14 12.14
CA THR A 49 -4.22 -28.97 13.35
C THR A 49 -2.76 -29.25 13.75
N MET A 50 -1.88 -29.47 12.76
CA MET A 50 -0.45 -29.64 13.02
C MET A 50 0.15 -28.36 13.61
N ILE A 51 -0.17 -27.20 13.02
CA ILE A 51 0.30 -25.89 13.50
C ILE A 51 -0.26 -25.59 14.91
N GLU A 52 -1.56 -25.79 15.15
CA GLU A 52 -2.17 -25.66 16.47
C GLU A 52 -1.41 -26.45 17.52
N ASN A 53 -1.10 -27.71 17.24
CA ASN A 53 -0.36 -28.55 18.16
C ASN A 53 1.04 -28.00 18.48
N MET A 54 1.73 -27.42 17.49
CA MET A 54 3.04 -26.80 17.68
C MET A 54 2.95 -25.52 18.49
N VAL A 55 2.00 -24.63 18.16
CA VAL A 55 1.75 -23.36 18.88
C VAL A 55 1.43 -23.62 20.34
N LEU A 56 0.52 -24.58 20.61
CA LEU A 56 0.13 -24.92 21.98
C LEU A 56 1.31 -25.48 22.79
N GLN A 57 2.16 -26.32 22.18
CA GLN A 57 3.37 -26.79 22.86
C GLN A 57 4.31 -25.64 23.21
N ASP A 58 4.55 -24.71 22.27
CA ASP A 58 5.39 -23.53 22.54
C ASP A 58 4.81 -22.68 23.70
N ILE A 59 3.50 -22.47 23.72
CA ILE A 59 2.82 -21.75 24.81
C ILE A 59 3.02 -22.45 26.14
N TYR A 60 2.80 -23.77 26.19
CA TYR A 60 2.94 -24.57 27.40
C TYR A 60 4.38 -24.72 27.87
N ASN A 61 5.34 -24.65 26.96
CA ASN A 61 6.77 -24.67 27.27
C ASN A 61 7.33 -23.30 27.68
N GLY A 62 6.52 -22.25 27.64
CA GLY A 62 6.92 -20.90 28.06
C GLY A 62 7.62 -20.08 26.99
N HIS A 63 7.54 -20.51 25.73
CA HIS A 63 8.16 -19.79 24.61
C HIS A 63 7.35 -18.58 24.16
N GLY A 64 8.02 -17.62 23.52
CA GLY A 64 7.39 -16.50 22.85
C GLY A 64 6.86 -16.91 21.47
N VAL A 65 5.61 -16.56 21.22
CA VAL A 65 4.88 -16.99 20.01
C VAL A 65 4.17 -15.78 19.39
N CYS A 66 4.21 -15.69 18.08
CA CYS A 66 3.23 -14.92 17.31
C CYS A 66 2.50 -15.84 16.34
N TYR A 67 1.17 -15.81 16.37
CA TYR A 67 0.35 -16.54 15.40
C TYR A 67 -0.52 -15.56 14.61
N VAL A 68 -0.35 -15.55 13.28
CA VAL A 68 -1.10 -14.68 12.37
C VAL A 68 -2.11 -15.51 11.60
N ASP A 69 -3.40 -15.24 11.84
CA ASP A 69 -4.52 -15.96 11.27
C ASP A 69 -5.44 -15.04 10.44
N PRO A 70 -5.44 -15.15 9.11
CA PRO A 70 -6.33 -14.35 8.25
C PRO A 70 -7.80 -14.78 8.32
N HIS A 71 -8.11 -15.95 8.86
CA HIS A 71 -9.47 -16.45 9.04
C HIS A 71 -10.04 -16.16 10.43
N GLY A 72 -9.19 -16.21 11.46
CA GLY A 72 -9.53 -15.96 12.85
C GLY A 72 -9.93 -17.21 13.64
N ASP A 73 -10.43 -18.25 12.97
CA ASP A 73 -10.98 -19.44 13.60
C ASP A 73 -9.97 -20.18 14.49
N THR A 74 -8.71 -20.24 14.07
CA THR A 74 -7.65 -20.93 14.81
C THR A 74 -7.23 -20.13 16.04
N VAL A 75 -7.09 -18.82 15.91
CA VAL A 75 -6.79 -17.95 17.05
C VAL A 75 -7.90 -18.03 18.09
N GLU A 76 -9.18 -17.89 17.70
CA GLU A 76 -10.32 -18.01 18.59
C GLU A 76 -10.32 -19.37 19.32
N LYS A 77 -9.98 -20.45 18.61
CA LYS A 77 -9.82 -21.76 19.24
C LYS A 77 -8.67 -21.81 20.24
N ILE A 78 -7.50 -21.23 19.91
CA ILE A 78 -6.32 -21.22 20.78
C ILE A 78 -6.63 -20.53 22.12
N LEU A 79 -7.47 -19.48 22.14
CA LEU A 79 -7.86 -18.77 23.36
C LEU A 79 -8.44 -19.71 24.44
N ASP A 80 -9.09 -20.80 24.03
CA ASP A 80 -9.65 -21.80 24.93
C ASP A 80 -8.63 -22.78 25.56
N TYR A 81 -7.36 -22.67 25.15
CA TYR A 81 -6.29 -23.61 25.55
C TYR A 81 -5.15 -22.93 26.31
N ILE A 82 -5.31 -21.66 26.68
CA ILE A 82 -4.26 -20.92 27.37
C ILE A 82 -4.18 -21.34 28.82
N PRO A 83 -3.00 -21.77 29.33
CA PRO A 83 -2.86 -22.08 30.75
C PRO A 83 -2.87 -20.80 31.61
N SER A 84 -3.43 -20.86 32.79
CA SER A 84 -3.63 -19.71 33.70
C SER A 84 -2.33 -18.92 33.98
N TRP A 85 -1.20 -19.59 34.05
CA TRP A 85 0.11 -18.98 34.31
C TRP A 85 0.67 -18.19 33.11
N ARG A 86 0.11 -18.36 31.88
CA ARG A 86 0.46 -17.58 30.68
C ARG A 86 -0.56 -16.49 30.35
N LEU A 87 -1.66 -16.41 31.07
CA LEU A 87 -2.75 -15.48 30.76
C LEU A 87 -2.27 -14.02 30.68
N LYS A 88 -1.38 -13.62 31.58
CA LYS A 88 -0.80 -12.25 31.59
C LYS A 88 0.22 -11.97 30.51
N ASP A 89 0.65 -12.99 29.79
CA ASP A 89 1.62 -12.86 28.71
C ASP A 89 0.96 -12.65 27.34
N ILE A 90 -0.38 -12.66 27.27
CA ILE A 90 -1.10 -12.62 26.00
C ILE A 90 -1.41 -11.20 25.57
N VAL A 91 -1.11 -10.94 24.31
CA VAL A 91 -1.57 -9.79 23.54
C VAL A 91 -2.51 -10.33 22.44
N TYR A 92 -3.81 -10.09 22.59
CA TYR A 92 -4.80 -10.49 21.60
C TYR A 92 -5.14 -9.30 20.69
N PHE A 93 -4.60 -9.30 19.48
CA PHE A 93 -4.87 -8.28 18.47
C PHE A 93 -6.05 -8.72 17.62
N ASN A 94 -7.22 -8.13 17.84
CA ASN A 94 -8.46 -8.43 17.12
C ASN A 94 -9.11 -7.16 16.56
N PRO A 95 -8.85 -6.79 15.30
CA PRO A 95 -9.47 -5.64 14.65
C PRO A 95 -11.00 -5.68 14.57
N ALA A 96 -11.63 -6.86 14.69
CA ALA A 96 -13.08 -6.99 14.67
C ALA A 96 -13.74 -6.62 16.02
N ASP A 97 -12.96 -6.36 17.06
CA ASP A 97 -13.43 -5.88 18.35
C ASP A 97 -13.54 -4.34 18.31
N LEU A 98 -14.66 -3.87 17.79
CA LEU A 98 -14.85 -2.44 17.47
C LEU A 98 -14.96 -1.55 18.70
N ASP A 99 -15.43 -2.08 19.83
CA ASP A 99 -15.64 -1.31 21.06
C ASP A 99 -14.35 -1.15 21.86
N TYR A 100 -13.38 -2.03 21.64
CA TYR A 100 -12.09 -2.07 22.33
C TYR A 100 -10.91 -2.15 21.35
N PRO A 101 -10.68 -1.11 20.50
CA PRO A 101 -9.62 -1.17 19.51
C PRO A 101 -8.22 -1.14 20.13
N VAL A 102 -7.39 -2.07 19.72
CA VAL A 102 -5.97 -2.16 20.12
C VAL A 102 -5.13 -1.31 19.18
N GLY A 103 -4.41 -0.33 19.71
CA GLY A 103 -3.60 0.58 18.92
C GLY A 103 -2.40 -0.12 18.27
N PHE A 104 -2.23 0.09 16.95
CA PHE A 104 -1.08 -0.38 16.21
C PHE A 104 -0.60 0.67 15.19
N ASN A 105 0.44 1.41 15.54
CA ASN A 105 1.08 2.40 14.70
C ASN A 105 2.44 1.89 14.23
N VAL A 106 2.52 1.54 12.95
CA VAL A 106 3.75 1.01 12.34
C VAL A 106 4.88 2.06 12.31
N LEU A 107 4.55 3.36 12.39
CA LEU A 107 5.50 4.46 12.44
C LEU A 107 6.02 4.76 13.86
N ASP A 108 5.38 4.18 14.88
CA ASP A 108 5.78 4.39 16.28
C ASP A 108 7.07 3.64 16.63
N ARG A 109 7.91 4.26 17.47
CA ARG A 109 9.14 3.68 18.02
C ARG A 109 10.06 3.10 16.93
N VAL A 110 10.32 3.89 15.89
CA VAL A 110 11.26 3.52 14.83
C VAL A 110 12.59 4.24 15.04
N SER A 111 13.67 3.47 15.21
CA SER A 111 15.01 4.03 15.32
C SER A 111 15.45 4.71 14.02
N ALA A 112 16.32 5.72 14.13
CA ALA A 112 16.80 6.46 12.95
C ALA A 112 17.46 5.56 11.90
N GLN A 113 18.09 4.46 12.32
CA GLN A 113 18.79 3.52 11.44
C GLN A 113 17.82 2.65 10.62
N HIS A 114 16.59 2.44 11.11
CA HIS A 114 15.61 1.54 10.49
C HIS A 114 14.51 2.25 9.69
N LYS A 115 14.51 3.60 9.59
CA LYS A 115 13.47 4.36 8.89
C LYS A 115 13.30 3.95 7.43
N HIS A 116 14.40 3.75 6.71
CA HIS A 116 14.35 3.31 5.31
C HIS A 116 13.79 1.88 5.18
N LEU A 117 14.09 0.99 6.14
CA LEU A 117 13.54 -0.35 6.17
C LEU A 117 12.03 -0.36 6.45
N VAL A 118 11.57 0.48 7.39
CA VAL A 118 10.13 0.68 7.66
C VAL A 118 9.42 1.22 6.43
N SER A 119 9.98 2.26 5.80
CA SER A 119 9.42 2.83 4.58
C SER A 119 9.36 1.78 3.45
N GLY A 120 10.46 1.06 3.20
CA GLY A 120 10.51 0.00 2.19
C GLY A 120 9.54 -1.15 2.47
N GLY A 121 9.41 -1.59 3.72
CA GLY A 121 8.45 -2.61 4.15
C GLY A 121 7.01 -2.18 3.92
N LEU A 122 6.63 -0.95 4.32
CA LEU A 122 5.30 -0.39 4.04
C LEU A 122 5.03 -0.25 2.55
N MET A 123 6.03 0.20 1.76
CA MET A 123 5.91 0.29 0.31
C MET A 123 5.64 -1.08 -0.31
N SER A 124 6.32 -2.13 0.15
CA SER A 124 6.09 -3.51 -0.32
C SER A 124 4.67 -4.00 0.02
N VAL A 125 4.16 -3.68 1.21
CA VAL A 125 2.77 -3.99 1.60
C VAL A 125 1.77 -3.28 0.69
N PHE A 126 1.93 -1.97 0.49
CA PHE A 126 1.04 -1.20 -0.37
C PHE A 126 1.12 -1.65 -1.84
N LYS A 127 2.31 -1.93 -2.36
CA LYS A 127 2.51 -2.46 -3.71
C LYS A 127 1.77 -3.78 -3.91
N LYS A 128 1.84 -4.71 -2.95
CA LYS A 128 1.12 -5.99 -2.98
C LYS A 128 -0.40 -5.82 -3.03
N ILE A 129 -0.94 -4.87 -2.27
CA ILE A 129 -2.39 -4.64 -2.22
C ILE A 129 -2.89 -3.90 -3.46
N TRP A 130 -2.07 -3.00 -4.03
CA TRP A 130 -2.47 -2.12 -5.15
C TRP A 130 -1.71 -2.40 -6.44
N GLU A 131 -1.32 -3.62 -6.66
CA GLU A 131 -0.51 -4.07 -7.80
C GLU A 131 -0.96 -3.48 -9.15
N ASN A 132 -2.28 -3.49 -9.42
CA ASN A 132 -2.85 -3.04 -10.70
C ASN A 132 -2.82 -1.51 -10.93
N VAL A 133 -2.55 -0.71 -9.91
CA VAL A 133 -2.57 0.77 -9.99
C VAL A 133 -1.26 1.39 -9.54
N TRP A 134 -0.27 0.57 -9.21
CA TRP A 134 1.03 1.01 -8.73
C TRP A 134 1.85 1.67 -9.84
N SER A 135 2.44 2.82 -9.54
CA SER A 135 3.31 3.53 -10.47
C SER A 135 4.57 4.03 -9.77
N ALA A 136 5.67 4.16 -10.52
CA ALA A 136 6.93 4.67 -9.98
C ALA A 136 6.78 6.08 -9.35
N ARG A 137 5.88 6.92 -9.89
CA ARG A 137 5.59 8.24 -9.32
C ARG A 137 4.87 8.13 -7.98
N MET A 138 3.87 7.27 -7.89
CA MET A 138 3.16 7.00 -6.64
C MET A 138 4.12 6.50 -5.57
N GLU A 139 4.99 5.57 -5.94
CA GLU A 139 6.04 5.02 -5.07
C GLU A 139 6.98 6.11 -4.56
N TYR A 140 7.50 6.94 -5.44
CA TYR A 140 8.43 8.02 -5.10
C TYR A 140 7.83 9.04 -4.12
N ILE A 141 6.61 9.52 -4.39
CA ILE A 141 5.93 10.50 -3.54
C ILE A 141 5.57 9.87 -2.19
N LEU A 142 5.03 8.66 -2.18
CA LEU A 142 4.60 7.98 -0.95
C LEU A 142 5.81 7.62 -0.07
N SER A 143 6.93 7.17 -0.64
CA SER A 143 8.16 6.89 0.09
C SER A 143 8.69 8.14 0.78
N ASN A 144 8.80 9.27 0.08
CA ASN A 144 9.22 10.54 0.67
C ASN A 144 8.22 11.04 1.75
N THR A 145 6.93 10.72 1.60
CA THR A 145 5.92 11.05 2.61
C THR A 145 6.12 10.23 3.88
N ILE A 146 6.29 8.92 3.77
CA ILE A 146 6.50 8.03 4.91
C ILE A 146 7.81 8.39 5.63
N LEU A 147 8.89 8.65 4.90
CA LEU A 147 10.17 9.07 5.49
C LEU A 147 10.05 10.39 6.25
N ALA A 148 9.31 11.37 5.71
CA ALA A 148 9.04 12.64 6.39
C ALA A 148 8.22 12.45 7.68
N LEU A 149 7.21 11.58 7.65
CA LEU A 149 6.43 11.25 8.83
C LEU A 149 7.27 10.51 9.89
N LEU A 150 8.14 9.60 9.48
CA LEU A 150 9.05 8.88 10.39
C LEU A 150 10.07 9.80 11.08
N ASP A 151 10.35 10.97 10.53
CA ASP A 151 11.21 11.97 11.17
C ASP A 151 10.51 12.78 12.27
N THR A 152 9.18 12.77 12.26
CA THR A 152 8.35 13.56 13.18
C THR A 152 7.67 12.66 14.22
N PRO A 153 7.93 12.81 15.51
CA PRO A 153 7.24 12.05 16.56
C PRO A 153 5.73 12.32 16.56
N GLY A 154 4.94 11.31 16.93
CA GLY A 154 3.48 11.45 17.04
C GLY A 154 2.72 11.41 15.72
N THR A 155 3.37 10.98 14.65
CA THR A 155 2.72 10.80 13.35
C THR A 155 2.10 9.41 13.21
N THR A 156 1.08 9.32 12.36
CA THR A 156 0.36 8.08 12.05
C THR A 156 0.16 7.96 10.54
N LEU A 157 -0.35 6.83 10.06
CA LEU A 157 -0.69 6.66 8.64
C LEU A 157 -1.74 7.66 8.13
N LEU A 158 -2.58 8.21 9.02
CA LEU A 158 -3.50 9.29 8.66
C LEU A 158 -2.76 10.56 8.19
N GLY A 159 -1.53 10.75 8.67
CA GLY A 159 -0.65 11.85 8.26
C GLY A 159 -0.36 11.86 6.77
N ILE A 160 -0.40 10.71 6.08
CA ILE A 160 -0.13 10.63 4.64
C ILE A 160 -1.08 11.54 3.85
N ASN A 161 -2.38 11.38 4.02
CA ASN A 161 -3.36 12.21 3.32
C ASN A 161 -3.34 13.66 3.78
N ARG A 162 -3.05 13.90 5.05
CA ARG A 162 -2.94 15.24 5.61
C ARG A 162 -1.74 16.00 5.06
N MET A 163 -0.62 15.33 4.76
CA MET A 163 0.55 15.91 4.08
C MET A 163 0.19 16.55 2.73
N TYR A 164 -0.76 15.98 2.01
CA TYR A 164 -1.19 16.52 0.71
C TYR A 164 -2.27 17.59 0.82
N GLY A 165 -3.20 17.44 1.76
CA GLY A 165 -4.36 18.31 1.90
C GLY A 165 -4.21 19.48 2.87
N ASP A 166 -3.29 19.42 3.83
CA ASP A 166 -3.11 20.43 4.88
C ASP A 166 -1.70 21.05 4.83
N GLU A 167 -1.63 22.28 4.31
CA GLU A 167 -0.36 22.99 4.18
C GLU A 167 0.29 23.28 5.53
N ARG A 168 -0.50 23.60 6.58
CA ARG A 168 0.04 23.87 7.92
C ARG A 168 0.67 22.62 8.51
N TYR A 169 -0.04 21.50 8.44
CA TYR A 169 0.49 20.22 8.88
C TYR A 169 1.75 19.84 8.10
N ARG A 170 1.71 19.98 6.77
CA ARG A 170 2.87 19.71 5.92
C ARG A 170 4.10 20.54 6.31
N ARG A 171 3.92 21.83 6.58
CA ARG A 171 5.02 22.71 7.04
C ARG A 171 5.61 22.21 8.36
N THR A 172 4.77 21.88 9.34
CA THR A 172 5.24 21.33 10.62
C THR A 172 6.06 20.06 10.43
N ILE A 173 5.63 19.15 9.54
CA ILE A 173 6.39 17.94 9.23
C ILE A 173 7.71 18.28 8.55
N ILE A 174 7.72 19.15 7.54
CA ILE A 174 8.94 19.57 6.80
C ILE A 174 9.99 20.17 7.72
N ASP A 175 9.57 20.96 8.70
CA ASP A 175 10.49 21.58 9.68
C ASP A 175 11.23 20.50 10.50
N ASN A 176 10.59 19.38 10.80
CA ASN A 176 11.14 18.27 11.55
C ASN A 176 11.99 17.29 10.73
N ILE A 177 11.95 17.35 9.39
CA ILE A 177 12.72 16.43 8.54
C ILE A 177 14.22 16.61 8.77
N LYS A 178 14.87 15.50 9.12
CA LYS A 178 16.32 15.42 9.37
C LYS A 178 17.11 15.04 8.13
N ASP A 179 16.55 14.18 7.28
CA ASP A 179 17.18 13.74 6.04
C ASP A 179 17.17 14.88 5.00
N PRO A 180 18.35 15.34 4.54
CA PRO A 180 18.45 16.46 3.60
C PRO A 180 17.82 16.14 2.23
N VAL A 181 17.84 14.89 1.78
CA VAL A 181 17.27 14.47 0.49
C VAL A 181 15.76 14.50 0.55
N VAL A 182 15.16 13.94 1.61
CA VAL A 182 13.72 14.01 1.85
C VAL A 182 13.25 15.45 2.03
N LYS A 183 14.02 16.28 2.73
CA LYS A 183 13.72 17.71 2.90
C LYS A 183 13.76 18.45 1.57
N GLN A 184 14.77 18.19 0.75
CA GLN A 184 14.91 18.78 -0.59
C GLN A 184 13.72 18.43 -1.49
N PHE A 185 13.25 17.17 -1.46
CA PHE A 185 12.05 16.77 -2.19
C PHE A 185 10.85 17.67 -1.84
N TRP A 186 10.56 17.86 -0.55
CA TRP A 186 9.40 18.64 -0.12
C TRP A 186 9.52 20.14 -0.37
N VAL A 187 10.72 20.71 -0.16
CA VAL A 187 10.96 22.16 -0.24
C VAL A 187 11.17 22.62 -1.68
N MET A 188 11.85 21.83 -2.51
CA MET A 188 12.22 22.24 -3.87
C MET A 188 11.34 21.58 -4.94
N GLU A 189 11.21 20.24 -4.89
CA GLU A 189 10.54 19.50 -5.95
C GLU A 189 9.02 19.58 -5.82
N TYR A 190 8.48 19.13 -4.68
CA TYR A 190 7.03 19.12 -4.46
C TYR A 190 6.44 20.54 -4.44
N ALA A 191 7.11 21.50 -3.81
CA ALA A 191 6.69 22.90 -3.81
C ALA A 191 6.73 23.56 -5.20
N GLY A 192 7.58 23.06 -6.11
CA GLY A 192 7.67 23.49 -7.50
C GLY A 192 6.62 22.87 -8.43
N TYR A 193 5.83 21.89 -7.97
CA TYR A 193 4.77 21.31 -8.78
C TYR A 193 3.65 22.32 -9.03
N SER A 194 3.17 22.40 -10.28
CA SER A 194 1.93 23.14 -10.56
C SER A 194 0.76 22.49 -9.81
N GLU A 195 -0.23 23.28 -9.42
CA GLU A 195 -1.41 22.79 -8.67
C GLU A 195 -2.09 21.60 -9.34
N LYS A 196 -2.25 21.66 -10.67
CA LYS A 196 -2.80 20.57 -11.47
C LYS A 196 -1.94 19.30 -11.38
N PHE A 197 -0.62 19.46 -11.55
CA PHE A 197 0.31 18.33 -11.50
C PHE A 197 0.39 17.72 -10.09
N ALA A 198 0.45 18.54 -9.05
CA ALA A 198 0.45 18.07 -7.67
C ALA A 198 -0.83 17.25 -7.37
N THR A 199 -2.00 17.75 -7.77
CA THR A 199 -3.27 17.05 -7.59
C THR A 199 -3.29 15.70 -8.31
N GLU A 200 -2.88 15.64 -9.58
CA GLU A 200 -2.81 14.39 -10.34
C GLU A 200 -1.80 13.40 -9.74
N ALA A 201 -0.65 13.90 -9.29
CA ALA A 201 0.44 13.07 -8.77
C ALA A 201 0.06 12.37 -7.44
N VAL A 202 -0.69 13.07 -6.58
CA VAL A 202 -1.07 12.54 -5.26
C VAL A 202 -2.44 11.87 -5.25
N ALA A 203 -3.29 12.08 -6.27
CA ALA A 203 -4.65 11.56 -6.29
C ALA A 203 -4.73 10.04 -6.10
N ALA A 204 -3.82 9.29 -6.74
CA ALA A 204 -3.76 7.84 -6.61
C ALA A 204 -3.45 7.42 -5.16
N VAL A 205 -2.48 8.08 -4.50
CA VAL A 205 -2.13 7.83 -3.09
C VAL A 205 -3.30 8.17 -2.18
N GLN A 206 -3.88 9.38 -2.34
CA GLN A 206 -5.01 9.84 -1.51
C GLN A 206 -6.23 8.92 -1.62
N ASN A 207 -6.56 8.48 -2.83
CA ASN A 207 -7.68 7.56 -3.05
C ASN A 207 -7.44 6.21 -2.36
N LYS A 208 -6.24 5.67 -2.46
CA LYS A 208 -5.92 4.35 -1.92
C LYS A 208 -5.73 4.38 -0.40
N VAL A 209 -4.92 5.28 0.12
CA VAL A 209 -4.77 5.45 1.58
C VAL A 209 -6.08 5.91 2.20
N GLY A 210 -6.82 6.83 1.54
CA GLY A 210 -8.12 7.30 1.98
C GLY A 210 -9.14 6.18 2.13
N GLN A 211 -9.16 5.21 1.21
CA GLN A 211 -10.04 4.04 1.28
C GLN A 211 -9.83 3.25 2.58
N PHE A 212 -8.57 3.01 2.99
CA PHE A 212 -8.29 2.31 4.25
C PHE A 212 -8.67 3.11 5.49
N VAL A 213 -8.25 4.38 5.55
CA VAL A 213 -8.50 5.20 6.74
C VAL A 213 -9.97 5.64 6.87
N SER A 214 -10.78 5.46 5.82
CA SER A 214 -12.23 5.64 5.87
C SER A 214 -12.94 4.51 6.61
N SER A 215 -12.33 3.32 6.70
CA SER A 215 -12.83 2.22 7.52
C SER A 215 -12.61 2.52 8.99
N ASP A 216 -13.68 2.56 9.78
CA ASP A 216 -13.61 2.79 11.24
C ASP A 216 -12.72 1.75 11.92
N VAL A 217 -12.82 0.49 11.50
CA VAL A 217 -12.00 -0.62 11.98
C VAL A 217 -10.50 -0.30 11.88
N ILE A 218 -10.07 0.12 10.70
CA ILE A 218 -8.65 0.43 10.45
C ILE A 218 -8.27 1.73 11.12
N ARG A 219 -9.10 2.77 10.96
CA ARG A 219 -8.80 4.10 11.47
C ARG A 219 -8.54 4.08 12.97
N ASN A 220 -9.41 3.44 13.76
CA ASN A 220 -9.28 3.40 15.22
C ASN A 220 -8.04 2.62 15.70
N ILE A 221 -7.47 1.76 14.86
CA ILE A 221 -6.23 1.03 15.14
C ILE A 221 -5.01 1.87 14.76
N VAL A 222 -4.95 2.34 13.48
CA VAL A 222 -3.73 2.95 12.94
C VAL A 222 -3.63 4.47 13.19
N ALA A 223 -4.68 5.10 13.70
CA ALA A 223 -4.69 6.51 14.06
C ALA A 223 -4.12 6.79 15.45
N GLN A 224 -4.01 5.79 16.30
CA GLN A 224 -3.42 5.95 17.61
C GLN A 224 -1.94 6.27 17.48
N VAL A 225 -1.50 7.34 18.14
CA VAL A 225 -0.11 7.84 18.06
C VAL A 225 0.89 6.80 18.56
N HIS A 226 0.54 6.10 19.64
CA HIS A 226 1.35 5.04 20.22
C HIS A 226 0.69 3.68 20.03
N SER A 227 1.51 2.69 19.71
CA SER A 227 1.07 1.30 19.74
C SER A 227 0.81 0.87 21.17
N SER A 228 -0.29 0.12 21.40
CA SER A 228 -0.66 -0.39 22.73
C SER A 228 0.32 -1.44 23.25
N PHE A 229 1.12 -2.03 22.38
CA PHE A 229 2.12 -3.04 22.70
C PHE A 229 3.42 -2.80 21.93
N ASP A 230 4.51 -3.33 22.46
CA ASP A 230 5.83 -3.30 21.83
C ASP A 230 6.20 -4.70 21.35
N VAL A 231 6.35 -4.87 20.03
CA VAL A 231 6.70 -6.16 19.42
C VAL A 231 8.08 -6.64 19.86
N ARG A 232 9.02 -5.72 20.04
CA ARG A 232 10.36 -6.05 20.55
C ARG A 232 10.29 -6.59 21.98
N GLU A 233 9.52 -5.93 22.85
CA GLU A 233 9.29 -6.40 24.23
C GLU A 233 8.62 -7.77 24.23
N ILE A 234 7.61 -7.99 23.41
CA ILE A 234 6.93 -9.28 23.26
C ILE A 234 7.92 -10.41 22.95
N MET A 235 8.86 -10.17 22.02
CA MET A 235 9.90 -11.15 21.68
C MET A 235 10.86 -11.41 22.82
N ASP A 236 11.37 -10.35 23.44
CA ASP A 236 12.43 -10.45 24.45
C ASP A 236 11.92 -10.96 25.80
N THR A 237 10.64 -10.77 26.10
CA THR A 237 9.98 -11.27 27.34
C THR A 237 9.20 -12.57 27.13
N GLN A 238 9.23 -13.16 25.93
CA GLN A 238 8.56 -14.43 25.60
C GLN A 238 7.04 -14.36 25.76
N LYS A 239 6.42 -13.22 25.43
CA LYS A 239 4.96 -13.06 25.41
C LYS A 239 4.35 -13.74 24.19
N ILE A 240 3.03 -13.81 24.17
CA ILE A 240 2.24 -14.47 23.14
C ILE A 240 1.45 -13.38 22.39
N LEU A 241 1.66 -13.24 21.09
CA LEU A 241 0.91 -12.32 20.22
C LEU A 241 -0.04 -13.13 19.32
N LEU A 242 -1.33 -13.07 19.58
CA LEU A 242 -2.35 -13.70 18.77
C LEU A 242 -3.01 -12.67 17.88
N VAL A 243 -2.82 -12.79 16.56
CA VAL A 243 -3.27 -11.83 15.55
C VAL A 243 -4.45 -12.42 14.78
N ASN A 244 -5.66 -12.01 15.16
CA ASN A 244 -6.91 -12.43 14.55
C ASN A 244 -7.32 -11.43 13.47
N LEU A 245 -7.04 -11.74 12.21
CA LEU A 245 -7.35 -10.83 11.10
C LEU A 245 -8.68 -11.13 10.39
N ALA A 246 -9.42 -12.11 10.85
CA ALA A 246 -10.79 -12.48 10.48
C ALA A 246 -11.34 -11.79 9.21
N LYS A 247 -10.74 -12.05 8.04
CA LYS A 247 -11.04 -11.35 6.77
C LYS A 247 -12.54 -11.32 6.41
N GLY A 248 -13.29 -12.29 6.90
CA GLY A 248 -14.74 -12.31 6.75
C GLY A 248 -15.47 -11.22 7.55
N ARG A 249 -14.84 -10.68 8.60
CA ARG A 249 -15.41 -9.61 9.46
C ARG A 249 -14.87 -8.23 9.09
N ILE A 250 -13.56 -8.11 8.81
CA ILE A 250 -12.93 -6.81 8.57
C ILE A 250 -12.68 -6.50 7.08
N GLY A 251 -12.91 -7.46 6.18
CA GLY A 251 -12.61 -7.35 4.75
C GLY A 251 -11.20 -7.82 4.41
N GLU A 252 -11.03 -8.29 3.16
CA GLU A 252 -9.79 -8.92 2.70
C GLU A 252 -8.62 -7.92 2.62
N ASP A 253 -8.84 -6.73 2.04
CA ASP A 253 -7.80 -5.70 1.90
C ASP A 253 -7.32 -5.19 3.26
N ASN A 254 -8.24 -5.00 4.22
CA ASN A 254 -7.91 -4.60 5.58
C ASN A 254 -7.08 -5.67 6.30
N SER A 255 -7.47 -6.94 6.16
CA SER A 255 -6.74 -8.09 6.71
C SER A 255 -5.33 -8.18 6.14
N ARG A 256 -5.17 -8.04 4.83
CA ARG A 256 -3.86 -8.02 4.16
C ARG A 256 -2.99 -6.86 4.60
N LEU A 257 -3.58 -5.66 4.74
CA LEU A 257 -2.85 -4.47 5.17
C LEU A 257 -2.33 -4.62 6.61
N LEU A 258 -3.22 -4.91 7.56
CA LEU A 258 -2.83 -5.06 8.97
C LEU A 258 -1.84 -6.20 9.16
N GLY A 259 -2.07 -7.34 8.52
CA GLY A 259 -1.16 -8.49 8.60
C GLY A 259 0.20 -8.21 7.98
N GLY A 260 0.25 -7.58 6.81
CA GLY A 260 1.50 -7.17 6.18
C GLY A 260 2.30 -6.18 7.02
N MET A 261 1.62 -5.18 7.60
CA MET A 261 2.25 -4.22 8.52
C MET A 261 2.75 -4.91 9.80
N MET A 262 1.95 -5.83 10.36
CA MET A 262 2.32 -6.59 11.56
C MET A 262 3.58 -7.43 11.32
N ILE A 263 3.62 -8.19 10.23
CA ILE A 263 4.78 -9.02 9.86
C ILE A 263 6.01 -8.13 9.61
N THR A 264 5.85 -6.99 8.93
CA THR A 264 6.91 -6.01 8.73
C THR A 264 7.44 -5.50 10.08
N LYS A 265 6.57 -5.14 11.01
CA LYS A 265 6.99 -4.69 12.35
C LYS A 265 7.71 -5.78 13.15
N ILE A 266 7.23 -7.03 13.06
CA ILE A 266 7.88 -8.20 13.68
C ILE A 266 9.28 -8.39 13.12
N GLN A 267 9.44 -8.32 11.80
CA GLN A 267 10.75 -8.40 11.14
C GLN A 267 11.70 -7.32 11.65
N LEU A 268 11.26 -6.07 11.64
CA LEU A 268 12.08 -4.93 12.05
C LEU A 268 12.47 -5.03 13.53
N SER A 269 11.51 -5.39 14.39
CA SER A 269 11.78 -5.62 15.82
C SER A 269 12.75 -6.78 16.06
N ALA A 270 12.72 -7.82 15.22
CA ALA A 270 13.71 -8.88 15.25
C ALA A 270 15.10 -8.36 14.85
N MET A 271 15.21 -7.55 13.79
CA MET A 271 16.49 -6.96 13.35
C MET A 271 17.08 -6.02 14.39
N GLU A 272 16.26 -5.30 15.14
CA GLU A 272 16.69 -4.44 16.25
C GLU A 272 17.40 -5.23 17.36
N ARG A 273 17.20 -6.56 17.45
CA ARG A 273 17.88 -7.43 18.44
C ARG A 273 19.38 -7.59 18.18
N VAL A 274 19.92 -6.92 17.19
CA VAL A 274 21.37 -6.84 16.95
C VAL A 274 22.14 -6.26 18.15
N ASP A 275 21.48 -5.42 18.96
CA ASP A 275 22.01 -4.86 20.20
C ASP A 275 22.20 -5.89 21.33
N ILE A 276 21.55 -7.07 21.23
CA ILE A 276 21.70 -8.19 22.16
C ILE A 276 22.67 -9.20 21.53
N PRO A 277 23.70 -9.69 22.29
CA PRO A 277 24.55 -10.76 21.81
C PRO A 277 23.74 -11.99 21.38
N GLU A 278 24.06 -12.63 20.25
CA GLU A 278 23.28 -13.73 19.66
C GLU A 278 22.96 -14.85 20.67
N LYS A 279 23.92 -15.19 21.54
CA LYS A 279 23.73 -16.21 22.60
C LYS A 279 22.74 -15.81 23.70
N GLN A 280 22.35 -14.55 23.79
CA GLN A 280 21.40 -14.05 24.78
C GLN A 280 20.02 -13.76 24.18
N ARG A 281 19.90 -13.81 22.84
CA ARG A 281 18.62 -13.64 22.17
C ARG A 281 17.76 -14.88 22.43
N ARG A 282 16.52 -14.67 22.86
CA ARG A 282 15.55 -15.75 23.04
C ARG A 282 14.92 -16.14 21.72
N ASP A 283 14.64 -17.43 21.52
CA ASP A 283 13.91 -17.91 20.36
C ASP A 283 12.47 -17.37 20.39
N PHE A 284 11.98 -16.88 19.26
CA PHE A 284 10.61 -16.42 19.08
C PHE A 284 10.03 -17.09 17.85
N TYR A 285 8.83 -17.64 17.96
CA TYR A 285 8.22 -18.44 16.91
C TYR A 285 7.10 -17.66 16.23
N LEU A 286 7.29 -17.36 14.92
CA LEU A 286 6.29 -16.72 14.08
C LEU A 286 5.61 -17.76 13.21
N TYR A 287 4.36 -18.01 13.50
CA TYR A 287 3.48 -18.87 12.72
C TYR A 287 2.61 -18.01 11.82
N VAL A 288 2.61 -18.28 10.53
CA VAL A 288 1.79 -17.57 9.54
C VAL A 288 0.98 -18.60 8.76
N ASP A 289 -0.32 -18.68 9.05
CA ASP A 289 -1.23 -19.48 8.24
C ASP A 289 -1.68 -18.68 7.01
N GLU A 290 -2.01 -19.38 5.91
CA GLU A 290 -2.34 -18.77 4.62
C GLU A 290 -1.33 -17.67 4.21
N PHE A 291 -0.06 -18.02 4.30
CA PHE A 291 1.11 -17.12 4.15
C PHE A 291 1.06 -16.27 2.88
N GLN A 292 0.47 -16.75 1.78
CA GLN A 292 0.35 -16.01 0.52
C GLN A 292 -0.37 -14.64 0.67
N ASN A 293 -1.20 -14.48 1.71
CA ASN A 293 -1.88 -13.21 1.96
C ASN A 293 -0.90 -12.11 2.39
N PHE A 294 0.22 -12.47 2.97
CA PHE A 294 1.19 -11.58 3.59
C PHE A 294 2.60 -11.67 2.97
N ALA A 295 2.81 -12.59 2.03
CA ALA A 295 4.08 -12.79 1.34
C ALA A 295 4.39 -11.59 0.43
N ILE A 296 5.24 -10.69 0.91
CA ILE A 296 5.77 -9.53 0.19
C ILE A 296 7.22 -9.80 -0.23
N GLU A 297 7.71 -9.08 -1.25
CA GLU A 297 9.08 -9.26 -1.79
C GLU A 297 10.15 -9.15 -0.68
N SER A 298 9.98 -8.22 0.26
CA SER A 298 10.92 -8.05 1.38
C SER A 298 11.00 -9.26 2.31
N PHE A 299 10.00 -10.17 2.27
CA PHE A 299 9.99 -11.38 3.10
C PHE A 299 11.08 -12.38 2.70
N ALA A 300 11.53 -12.39 1.45
CA ALA A 300 12.67 -13.19 1.00
C ALA A 300 13.93 -12.89 1.81
N ASN A 301 14.17 -11.61 2.11
CA ASN A 301 15.28 -11.17 2.95
C ASN A 301 15.12 -11.62 4.40
N VAL A 302 13.87 -11.63 4.91
CA VAL A 302 13.57 -12.13 6.27
C VAL A 302 14.00 -13.58 6.42
N LEU A 303 13.59 -14.44 5.48
CA LEU A 303 13.91 -15.88 5.50
C LEU A 303 15.43 -16.13 5.55
N SER A 304 16.22 -15.33 4.84
CA SER A 304 17.67 -15.49 4.81
C SER A 304 18.38 -15.02 6.10
N GLU A 305 17.81 -14.06 6.82
CA GLU A 305 18.48 -13.38 7.94
C GLU A 305 17.85 -13.64 9.32
N ALA A 306 16.57 -14.00 9.39
CA ALA A 306 15.79 -14.11 10.63
C ALA A 306 16.41 -15.04 11.67
N ARG A 307 17.11 -16.09 11.24
CA ARG A 307 17.84 -17.02 12.10
C ARG A 307 18.84 -16.30 13.04
N LYS A 308 19.58 -15.31 12.52
CA LYS A 308 20.55 -14.53 13.31
C LYS A 308 19.90 -13.80 14.47
N TYR A 309 18.64 -13.42 14.29
CA TYR A 309 17.86 -12.67 15.28
C TYR A 309 16.98 -13.57 16.15
N ARG A 310 17.11 -14.90 16.00
CA ARG A 310 16.29 -15.90 16.73
C ARG A 310 14.78 -15.73 16.47
N LEU A 311 14.42 -15.29 15.27
CA LEU A 311 13.05 -15.32 14.75
C LEU A 311 12.88 -16.59 13.92
N ASN A 312 12.07 -17.53 14.41
CA ASN A 312 11.85 -18.84 13.82
C ASN A 312 10.52 -18.84 13.07
N LEU A 313 10.56 -19.06 11.75
CA LEU A 313 9.38 -18.94 10.89
C LEU A 313 8.77 -20.31 10.62
N ILE A 314 7.45 -20.42 10.83
CA ILE A 314 6.63 -21.57 10.46
C ILE A 314 5.52 -21.04 9.55
N VAL A 315 5.67 -21.22 8.24
CA VAL A 315 4.78 -20.67 7.23
C VAL A 315 3.99 -21.76 6.53
N ALA A 316 2.69 -21.55 6.35
CA ALA A 316 1.81 -22.52 5.72
C ALA A 316 0.91 -21.86 4.67
N HIS A 317 0.68 -22.57 3.56
CA HIS A 317 -0.31 -22.16 2.55
C HIS A 317 -0.87 -23.34 1.75
N GLN A 318 -1.78 -23.05 0.81
CA GLN A 318 -2.54 -24.11 0.14
C GLN A 318 -1.87 -24.65 -1.09
N TYR A 319 -1.28 -23.80 -1.96
CA TYR A 319 -0.60 -24.17 -3.19
C TYR A 319 0.45 -23.15 -3.62
N MET A 320 1.55 -23.63 -4.20
CA MET A 320 2.78 -22.89 -4.41
C MET A 320 2.62 -21.72 -5.40
N ALA A 321 1.79 -21.86 -6.41
CA ALA A 321 1.54 -20.83 -7.42
C ALA A 321 0.86 -19.53 -6.87
N GLN A 322 0.49 -19.51 -5.58
CA GLN A 322 0.00 -18.29 -4.92
C GLN A 322 1.14 -17.34 -4.52
N LEU A 323 2.36 -17.82 -4.47
CA LEU A 323 3.54 -17.01 -4.13
C LEU A 323 4.18 -16.47 -5.41
N ALA A 324 4.76 -15.27 -5.32
CA ALA A 324 5.67 -14.79 -6.35
C ALA A 324 6.90 -15.74 -6.43
N GLU A 325 7.42 -15.95 -7.62
CA GLU A 325 8.54 -16.87 -7.88
C GLU A 325 9.75 -16.59 -6.97
N GLU A 326 10.13 -15.31 -6.84
CA GLU A 326 11.24 -14.87 -5.99
C GLU A 326 11.02 -15.23 -4.49
N VAL A 327 9.79 -15.14 -4.01
CA VAL A 327 9.46 -15.50 -2.62
C VAL A 327 9.45 -17.01 -2.45
N LEU A 328 8.94 -17.75 -3.42
CA LEU A 328 8.92 -19.22 -3.39
C LEU A 328 10.34 -19.78 -3.39
N ASP A 329 11.20 -19.27 -4.27
CA ASP A 329 12.62 -19.67 -4.35
C ASP A 329 13.35 -19.36 -3.03
N ALA A 330 13.08 -18.18 -2.45
CA ALA A 330 13.63 -17.83 -1.14
C ALA A 330 13.13 -18.76 -0.02
N VAL A 331 11.85 -19.18 -0.04
CA VAL A 331 11.31 -20.14 0.91
C VAL A 331 12.03 -21.48 0.75
N LEU A 332 12.04 -22.07 -0.45
CA LEU A 332 12.65 -23.38 -0.70
C LEU A 332 14.16 -23.39 -0.43
N GLY A 333 14.86 -22.28 -0.72
CA GLY A 333 16.29 -22.16 -0.51
C GLY A 333 16.72 -21.94 0.96
N ASN A 334 15.83 -21.47 1.83
CA ASN A 334 16.20 -21.11 3.22
C ASN A 334 15.54 -21.98 4.30
N VAL A 335 14.48 -22.76 3.96
CA VAL A 335 13.83 -23.59 4.96
C VAL A 335 14.60 -24.91 5.19
N GLY A 336 14.81 -25.24 6.46
CA GLY A 336 15.46 -26.50 6.84
C GLY A 336 14.49 -27.69 6.88
N THR A 337 13.20 -27.44 7.09
CA THR A 337 12.17 -28.47 7.17
C THR A 337 11.04 -28.15 6.19
N LEU A 338 10.78 -29.09 5.28
CA LEU A 338 9.70 -29.04 4.30
C LEU A 338 8.67 -30.13 4.60
N VAL A 339 7.40 -29.73 4.76
CA VAL A 339 6.27 -30.64 5.00
C VAL A 339 5.23 -30.48 3.91
N SER A 340 4.94 -31.54 3.19
CA SER A 340 3.88 -31.58 2.19
C SER A 340 2.75 -32.51 2.61
N PHE A 341 1.55 -31.95 2.70
CA PHE A 341 0.30 -32.68 2.63
C PHE A 341 -0.07 -32.91 1.16
N ARG A 342 -1.25 -33.49 0.89
CA ARG A 342 -1.76 -33.62 -0.47
C ARG A 342 -1.89 -32.24 -1.16
N VAL A 343 -1.32 -32.12 -2.35
CA VAL A 343 -1.36 -30.91 -3.18
C VAL A 343 -2.00 -31.17 -4.56
N GLY A 344 -2.03 -30.18 -5.43
CA GLY A 344 -2.39 -30.30 -6.83
C GLY A 344 -1.25 -30.83 -7.69
N ALA A 345 -1.53 -31.18 -8.96
CA ALA A 345 -0.52 -31.69 -9.87
C ALA A 345 0.64 -30.70 -10.13
N PRO A 346 0.38 -29.41 -10.39
CA PRO A 346 1.49 -28.46 -10.61
C PRO A 346 2.43 -28.31 -9.42
N ASP A 347 1.87 -28.28 -8.19
CA ASP A 347 2.70 -28.21 -6.98
C ASP A 347 3.45 -29.51 -6.72
N ALA A 348 2.83 -30.66 -7.05
CA ALA A 348 3.45 -31.96 -6.88
C ALA A 348 4.67 -32.13 -7.80
N GLU A 349 4.62 -31.63 -9.03
CA GLU A 349 5.75 -31.60 -9.96
C GLU A 349 6.93 -30.78 -9.42
N GLN A 350 6.65 -29.62 -8.81
CA GLN A 350 7.69 -28.81 -8.16
C GLN A 350 8.27 -29.50 -6.92
N LEU A 351 7.41 -30.11 -6.10
CA LEU A 351 7.83 -30.83 -4.89
C LEU A 351 8.56 -32.14 -5.18
N GLU A 352 8.33 -32.75 -6.36
CA GLU A 352 9.04 -33.96 -6.77
C GLU A 352 10.54 -33.73 -6.79
N VAL A 353 11.01 -32.56 -7.21
CA VAL A 353 12.45 -32.21 -7.22
C VAL A 353 13.04 -32.34 -5.81
N GLU A 354 12.28 -31.96 -4.78
CA GLU A 354 12.70 -32.03 -3.39
C GLU A 354 12.58 -33.41 -2.78
N PHE A 355 11.66 -34.26 -3.28
CA PHE A 355 11.36 -35.55 -2.69
C PHE A 355 11.99 -36.74 -3.44
N THR A 356 12.52 -36.52 -4.64
CA THR A 356 13.23 -37.58 -5.43
C THR A 356 14.48 -38.04 -4.70
N PRO A 357 14.84 -39.35 -4.75
CA PRO A 357 14.16 -40.43 -5.49
C PRO A 357 13.10 -41.21 -4.68
N ARG A 358 12.72 -40.71 -3.48
CA ARG A 358 11.84 -41.44 -2.54
C ARG A 358 10.39 -41.40 -2.92
N PHE A 359 9.90 -40.24 -3.35
CA PHE A 359 8.49 -39.99 -3.71
C PHE A 359 8.43 -39.24 -5.03
N LEU A 360 7.46 -39.63 -5.86
CA LEU A 360 7.14 -38.99 -7.13
C LEU A 360 5.93 -38.07 -6.98
N ALA A 361 5.68 -37.23 -7.97
CA ALA A 361 4.53 -36.33 -7.99
C ALA A 361 3.18 -37.06 -7.75
N VAL A 362 3.04 -38.24 -8.33
CA VAL A 362 1.85 -39.09 -8.17
C VAL A 362 1.62 -39.53 -6.73
N ASP A 363 2.66 -39.71 -5.95
CA ASP A 363 2.55 -40.08 -4.53
C ASP A 363 2.04 -38.93 -3.72
N VAL A 364 2.52 -37.71 -4.00
CA VAL A 364 2.11 -36.47 -3.29
C VAL A 364 0.65 -36.12 -3.59
N ILE A 365 0.19 -36.32 -4.82
CA ILE A 365 -1.21 -36.08 -5.23
C ILE A 365 -2.18 -37.02 -4.52
N ASN A 366 -1.75 -38.24 -4.23
CA ASN A 366 -2.59 -39.30 -3.67
C ASN A 366 -2.49 -39.44 -2.13
N LEU A 367 -1.76 -38.54 -1.46
CA LEU A 367 -1.68 -38.56 0.00
C LEU A 367 -3.06 -38.58 0.66
N ALA A 368 -3.26 -39.45 1.64
CA ALA A 368 -4.46 -39.49 2.45
C ALA A 368 -4.52 -38.27 3.41
N LYS A 369 -5.71 -38.01 3.97
CA LYS A 369 -5.88 -36.98 5.00
C LYS A 369 -4.98 -37.27 6.20
N TYR A 370 -4.34 -36.24 6.75
CA TYR A 370 -3.38 -36.29 7.86
C TYR A 370 -2.03 -36.99 7.55
N HIS A 371 -1.84 -37.50 6.33
CA HIS A 371 -0.55 -38.06 5.91
C HIS A 371 0.30 -36.94 5.30
N ILE A 372 1.60 -37.02 5.55
CA ILE A 372 2.59 -36.07 5.08
C ILE A 372 3.82 -36.77 4.49
N TYR A 373 4.44 -36.14 3.49
CA TYR A 373 5.83 -36.36 3.12
C TYR A 373 6.65 -35.18 3.62
N LEU A 374 7.83 -35.45 4.15
CA LEU A 374 8.65 -34.39 4.71
C LEU A 374 10.13 -34.64 4.57
N LYS A 375 10.90 -33.56 4.48
CA LYS A 375 12.35 -33.50 4.73
C LYS A 375 12.49 -32.77 6.07
N LEU A 376 13.00 -33.45 7.06
CA LEU A 376 13.15 -32.93 8.42
C LEU A 376 14.60 -32.55 8.67
N MET A 377 14.82 -31.38 9.25
CA MET A 377 16.10 -31.03 9.80
C MET A 377 16.33 -31.82 11.09
N ILE A 378 17.46 -32.49 11.18
CA ILE A 378 17.87 -33.30 12.35
C ILE A 378 19.34 -33.01 12.63
N ASP A 379 19.62 -32.44 13.79
CA ASP A 379 20.97 -32.05 14.24
C ASP A 379 21.78 -31.28 13.17
N GLY A 380 21.09 -30.33 12.52
CA GLY A 380 21.68 -29.45 11.50
C GLY A 380 21.81 -30.05 10.10
N VAL A 381 21.36 -31.30 9.88
CA VAL A 381 21.36 -31.96 8.58
C VAL A 381 19.93 -32.25 8.13
N THR A 382 19.61 -31.93 6.89
CA THR A 382 18.29 -32.25 6.31
C THR A 382 18.23 -33.78 6.01
N SER A 383 17.20 -34.45 6.53
CA SER A 383 16.98 -35.87 6.33
C SER A 383 16.62 -36.23 4.87
N GLN A 384 16.80 -37.50 4.49
CA GLN A 384 16.11 -38.01 3.30
C GLN A 384 14.61 -37.92 3.47
N PRO A 385 13.83 -37.68 2.40
CA PRO A 385 12.37 -37.64 2.47
C PRO A 385 11.79 -38.94 3.06
N PHE A 386 10.79 -38.79 3.94
CA PHE A 386 10.04 -39.90 4.52
C PHE A 386 8.57 -39.55 4.73
N SER A 387 7.75 -40.60 4.95
CA SER A 387 6.32 -40.46 5.21
C SER A 387 5.99 -40.48 6.71
N ALA A 388 4.93 -39.74 7.09
CA ALA A 388 4.46 -39.72 8.45
C ALA A 388 2.95 -39.45 8.51
N ILE A 389 2.38 -39.50 9.72
CA ILE A 389 1.00 -39.10 10.04
C ILE A 389 1.09 -38.00 11.08
N THR A 390 0.36 -36.90 10.88
CA THR A 390 0.30 -35.79 11.85
C THR A 390 -0.43 -36.23 13.12
N LEU A 391 -0.05 -35.64 14.25
CA LEU A 391 -0.68 -35.94 15.53
C LEU A 391 -2.12 -35.39 15.59
N PRO A 392 -3.04 -36.06 16.28
CA PRO A 392 -4.34 -35.49 16.62
C PRO A 392 -4.17 -34.31 17.59
N PRO A 393 -5.22 -33.52 17.86
CA PRO A 393 -5.17 -32.45 18.86
C PRO A 393 -4.65 -32.95 20.22
N ILE A 394 -3.61 -32.30 20.76
CA ILE A 394 -2.86 -32.81 21.93
C ILE A 394 -3.23 -32.09 23.24
N ALA A 395 -3.80 -30.88 23.17
CA ALA A 395 -4.06 -30.07 24.34
C ALA A 395 -5.49 -30.30 24.90
N LYS A 396 -5.63 -30.10 26.21
CA LYS A 396 -6.94 -30.09 26.90
C LYS A 396 -7.46 -28.66 26.95
N ARG A 397 -8.76 -28.47 26.72
CA ARG A 397 -9.43 -27.16 26.86
C ARG A 397 -9.28 -26.65 28.29
N THR A 398 -8.89 -25.42 28.44
CA THR A 398 -8.83 -24.67 29.69
C THR A 398 -10.07 -23.80 29.91
N ASN A 399 -10.85 -23.54 28.86
CA ASN A 399 -11.98 -22.60 28.81
C ASN A 399 -11.55 -21.16 29.19
N SER A 400 -10.37 -20.75 28.78
CA SER A 400 -9.74 -19.48 29.16
C SER A 400 -10.10 -18.31 28.23
N GLU A 401 -10.91 -18.51 27.19
CA GLU A 401 -11.24 -17.51 26.18
C GLU A 401 -11.72 -16.18 26.81
N ALA A 402 -12.71 -16.23 27.67
CA ALA A 402 -13.30 -15.04 28.29
C ALA A 402 -12.26 -14.25 29.13
N GLU A 403 -11.45 -14.99 29.93
CA GLU A 403 -10.41 -14.38 30.75
C GLU A 403 -9.29 -13.73 29.92
N VAL A 404 -8.91 -14.38 28.82
CA VAL A 404 -7.90 -13.85 27.90
C VAL A 404 -8.39 -12.58 27.23
N ILE A 405 -9.62 -12.58 26.71
CA ILE A 405 -10.21 -11.41 26.06
C ILE A 405 -10.30 -10.25 27.05
N GLN A 406 -10.81 -10.51 28.25
CA GLN A 406 -10.92 -9.48 29.28
C GLN A 406 -9.54 -8.91 29.64
N TRP A 407 -8.56 -9.76 29.92
CA TRP A 407 -7.19 -9.33 30.23
C TRP A 407 -6.59 -8.48 29.10
N SER A 408 -6.75 -8.91 27.86
CA SER A 408 -6.19 -8.20 26.71
C SER A 408 -6.85 -6.83 26.50
N ARG A 409 -8.18 -6.75 26.67
CA ARG A 409 -8.92 -5.47 26.61
C ARG A 409 -8.45 -4.50 27.71
N GLU A 410 -8.38 -4.95 28.95
CA GLU A 410 -7.96 -4.13 30.10
C GLU A 410 -6.52 -3.63 29.97
N THR A 411 -5.65 -4.40 29.30
CA THR A 411 -4.20 -4.10 29.26
C THR A 411 -3.79 -3.34 27.99
N TYR A 412 -4.39 -3.67 26.85
CA TYR A 412 -3.92 -3.23 25.53
C TYR A 412 -4.95 -2.47 24.70
N ALA A 413 -6.23 -2.56 25.03
CA ALA A 413 -7.25 -1.84 24.27
C ALA A 413 -7.57 -0.47 24.88
N GLY A 414 -8.06 0.43 24.06
CA GLY A 414 -8.63 1.70 24.50
C GLY A 414 -10.14 1.72 24.32
N ASP A 415 -10.80 2.65 24.97
CA ASP A 415 -12.21 2.94 24.76
C ASP A 415 -12.44 3.55 23.38
N ARG A 416 -13.40 3.05 22.63
CA ARG A 416 -13.70 3.48 21.27
C ARG A 416 -14.01 4.99 21.20
N GLU A 417 -14.85 5.50 22.10
CA GLU A 417 -15.28 6.90 22.06
C GLU A 417 -14.12 7.84 22.38
N GLU A 418 -13.22 7.43 23.28
CA GLU A 418 -12.03 8.19 23.61
C GLU A 418 -11.05 8.23 22.42
N ILE A 419 -10.84 7.12 21.75
CA ILE A 419 -9.98 7.02 20.55
C ILE A 419 -10.56 7.86 19.42
N GLU A 420 -11.87 7.76 19.14
CA GLU A 420 -12.52 8.53 18.08
C GLU A 420 -12.46 10.03 18.37
N ARG A 421 -12.59 10.44 19.63
CA ARG A 421 -12.41 11.84 20.07
C ARG A 421 -10.96 12.29 19.82
N GLY A 422 -9.98 11.49 20.21
CA GLY A 422 -8.56 11.77 19.93
C GLY A 422 -8.25 11.88 18.44
N VAL A 423 -8.89 11.09 17.59
CA VAL A 423 -8.76 11.18 16.13
C VAL A 423 -9.34 12.50 15.62
N ILE A 424 -10.52 12.93 16.11
CA ILE A 424 -11.15 14.20 15.73
C ILE A 424 -10.24 15.37 16.14
N GLU A 425 -9.75 15.36 17.37
CA GLU A 425 -8.80 16.37 17.88
C GLU A 425 -7.54 16.43 17.00
N TRP A 426 -6.94 15.27 16.72
CA TRP A 426 -5.76 15.17 15.87
C TRP A 426 -5.99 15.73 14.45
N THR A 427 -7.20 15.57 13.88
CA THR A 427 -7.52 16.16 12.57
C THR A 427 -7.66 17.68 12.63
N GLY A 428 -7.79 18.26 13.82
CA GLY A 428 -8.05 19.69 14.03
C GLY A 428 -9.45 20.13 13.60
N LEU A 429 -10.40 19.18 13.56
CA LEU A 429 -11.82 19.40 13.22
C LEU A 429 -12.69 19.63 14.45
N GLU A 430 -12.12 19.47 15.65
CA GLU A 430 -12.82 19.63 16.92
C GLU A 430 -13.49 21.01 17.04
N GLY A 431 -14.74 21.04 17.48
CA GLY A 431 -15.51 22.26 17.74
C GLY A 431 -15.90 23.07 16.51
N LYS A 432 -15.62 22.58 15.29
CA LYS A 432 -15.97 23.28 14.05
C LYS A 432 -17.28 22.76 13.48
N SER A 433 -18.20 23.69 13.18
CA SER A 433 -19.43 23.35 12.46
C SER A 433 -19.12 22.97 10.99
N VAL A 434 -20.05 22.28 10.33
CA VAL A 434 -19.95 21.98 8.88
C VAL A 434 -19.79 23.27 8.07
N ASP A 435 -20.45 24.34 8.50
CA ASP A 435 -20.36 25.66 7.85
C ASP A 435 -18.98 26.28 8.00
N ASP A 436 -18.35 26.17 9.20
CA ASP A 436 -16.98 26.62 9.44
C ASP A 436 -15.99 25.84 8.57
N LEU A 437 -16.21 24.51 8.44
CA LEU A 437 -15.39 23.66 7.60
C LEU A 437 -15.55 23.99 6.11
N MET A 438 -16.77 24.29 5.67
CA MET A 438 -17.04 24.75 4.31
C MET A 438 -16.41 26.12 4.03
N GLU A 439 -16.43 27.04 5.00
CA GLU A 439 -15.74 28.34 4.87
C GLU A 439 -14.23 28.17 4.80
N ILE A 440 -13.65 27.32 5.64
CA ILE A 440 -12.21 26.97 5.59
C ILE A 440 -11.86 26.32 4.23
N ALA A 441 -12.70 25.43 3.72
CA ALA A 441 -12.49 24.80 2.42
C ALA A 441 -12.62 25.82 1.28
N LYS A 442 -13.59 26.73 1.33
CA LYS A 442 -13.75 27.83 0.38
C LYS A 442 -12.58 28.81 0.45
N ALA A 443 -12.08 29.12 1.64
CA ALA A 443 -10.90 29.97 1.82
C ALA A 443 -9.61 29.30 1.31
N LYS A 444 -9.48 27.97 1.42
CA LYS A 444 -8.38 27.18 0.86
C LYS A 444 -8.46 27.03 -0.67
N GLY A 445 -9.67 26.86 -1.21
CA GLY A 445 -9.91 26.81 -2.66
C GLY A 445 -9.71 28.17 -3.36
N THR A 446 -9.64 29.24 -2.59
CA THR A 446 -9.28 30.58 -3.04
C THR A 446 -7.85 30.96 -2.68
N GLY A 447 -6.90 30.02 -2.81
CA GLY A 447 -5.45 30.24 -2.61
C GLY A 447 -4.81 31.31 -3.50
N ASN A 448 -5.63 32.06 -4.24
CA ASN A 448 -5.32 33.38 -4.73
C ASN A 448 -5.78 34.42 -3.71
N PRO A 449 -4.99 35.47 -3.39
CA PRO A 449 -5.49 36.63 -2.66
C PRO A 449 -6.81 37.08 -3.30
N PRO A 450 -7.80 37.58 -2.55
CA PRO A 450 -9.11 37.91 -3.08
C PRO A 450 -8.92 38.74 -4.33
N LYS A 451 -9.25 38.14 -5.50
CA LYS A 451 -9.04 38.81 -6.79
C LYS A 451 -9.74 40.17 -6.66
N LYS A 452 -8.95 41.23 -6.77
CA LYS A 452 -9.44 42.61 -6.69
C LYS A 452 -10.64 42.72 -7.62
N LYS A 453 -11.83 42.88 -7.05
CA LYS A 453 -13.06 43.05 -7.83
C LYS A 453 -13.04 44.45 -8.42
N TYR A 454 -13.15 44.54 -9.71
CA TYR A 454 -13.22 45.79 -10.45
C TYR A 454 -14.70 46.08 -10.71
N LYS A 455 -15.17 47.30 -10.36
CA LYS A 455 -16.52 47.77 -10.62
C LYS A 455 -16.63 48.27 -12.04
N TYR A 456 -17.68 47.91 -12.72
CA TYR A 456 -18.01 48.34 -14.09
C TYR A 456 -19.49 48.71 -14.14
N LYS A 457 -19.86 49.56 -15.12
CA LYS A 457 -21.23 49.86 -15.46
C LYS A 457 -21.51 49.28 -16.83
N CYS A 458 -22.62 48.57 -16.96
CA CYS A 458 -22.96 47.90 -18.24
C CYS A 458 -23.29 48.95 -19.31
N SER A 459 -22.58 48.86 -20.42
CA SER A 459 -22.69 49.85 -21.53
C SER A 459 -24.11 49.97 -22.05
N TRP A 460 -24.90 48.91 -22.05
CA TRP A 460 -26.27 48.90 -22.59
C TRP A 460 -27.36 49.18 -21.52
N THR A 461 -27.21 48.55 -20.35
CA THR A 461 -28.26 48.63 -19.30
C THR A 461 -28.01 49.70 -18.28
N GLY A 462 -26.83 50.29 -18.21
CA GLY A 462 -26.42 51.28 -17.19
C GLY A 462 -26.31 50.69 -15.76
N LYS A 463 -26.55 49.38 -15.55
CA LYS A 463 -26.46 48.74 -14.22
C LYS A 463 -24.98 48.52 -13.82
N GLU A 464 -24.67 48.78 -12.56
CA GLU A 464 -23.35 48.48 -12.00
C GLU A 464 -23.17 46.99 -11.72
N PHE A 465 -21.98 46.48 -12.00
CA PHE A 465 -21.58 45.10 -11.68
C PHE A 465 -20.08 45.01 -11.36
N SER A 466 -19.66 43.92 -10.75
CA SER A 466 -18.28 43.73 -10.38
C SER A 466 -17.75 42.36 -10.88
N ILE A 467 -16.57 42.36 -11.47
CA ILE A 467 -15.90 41.13 -11.92
C ILE A 467 -14.45 41.09 -11.43
N PRO A 468 -13.83 39.87 -11.27
CA PRO A 468 -12.48 39.72 -10.76
C PRO A 468 -11.41 39.91 -11.85
N VAL A 469 -11.75 40.51 -12.97
CA VAL A 469 -10.85 40.73 -14.11
C VAL A 469 -10.85 42.21 -14.46
N LYS A 470 -9.65 42.79 -14.66
CA LYS A 470 -9.51 44.15 -15.18
C LYS A 470 -9.77 44.16 -16.68
N LEU A 471 -10.89 44.77 -17.09
CA LEU A 471 -11.24 44.95 -18.50
C LEU A 471 -10.79 46.30 -19.00
N ASP A 472 -10.52 46.36 -20.27
CA ASP A 472 -10.21 47.63 -20.97
C ASP A 472 -11.47 48.48 -21.10
N ARG A 473 -11.48 49.65 -20.45
CA ARG A 473 -12.60 50.60 -20.41
C ARG A 473 -12.75 51.43 -21.67
N SER A 474 -11.80 51.33 -22.59
CA SER A 474 -11.96 51.96 -23.90
C SER A 474 -12.98 51.23 -24.78
N ARG A 475 -13.54 50.14 -24.35
CA ARG A 475 -14.53 49.33 -25.05
C ARG A 475 -15.82 49.22 -24.31
N PRO A 476 -16.95 49.00 -25.00
CA PRO A 476 -18.21 48.71 -24.31
C PRO A 476 -18.07 47.46 -23.48
N ILE A 477 -18.46 47.58 -22.19
CA ILE A 477 -18.41 46.50 -21.21
C ILE A 477 -19.84 46.14 -20.81
N TYR A 478 -20.22 44.88 -20.98
CA TYR A 478 -21.56 44.39 -20.72
C TYR A 478 -21.58 43.41 -19.53
N SER A 479 -22.61 43.56 -18.68
CA SER A 479 -23.02 42.51 -17.75
C SER A 479 -23.53 41.27 -18.55
N GLU A 480 -23.70 40.15 -17.90
CA GLU A 480 -24.25 38.93 -18.60
C GLU A 480 -25.64 39.20 -19.18
N GLU A 481 -26.51 39.83 -18.41
CA GLU A 481 -27.82 40.31 -18.85
C GLU A 481 -27.72 41.29 -20.04
N GLY A 482 -26.79 42.23 -19.97
CA GLY A 482 -26.56 43.21 -21.05
C GLY A 482 -26.03 42.56 -22.34
N LYS A 483 -25.19 41.53 -22.24
CA LYS A 483 -24.70 40.75 -23.41
C LYS A 483 -25.81 40.07 -24.15
N GLU A 484 -26.75 39.47 -23.44
CA GLU A 484 -27.92 38.79 -24.05
C GLU A 484 -28.82 39.77 -24.77
N ILE A 485 -29.15 40.89 -24.11
CA ILE A 485 -29.99 41.93 -24.70
C ILE A 485 -29.36 42.53 -25.96
N VAL A 486 -28.06 42.85 -25.91
CA VAL A 486 -27.35 43.41 -27.09
C VAL A 486 -27.26 42.36 -28.22
N ARG A 487 -27.09 41.07 -27.88
CA ARG A 487 -27.07 40.01 -28.86
C ARG A 487 -28.42 39.82 -29.58
N GLU A 488 -29.49 39.90 -28.81
CA GLU A 488 -30.88 39.89 -29.33
C GLU A 488 -31.19 41.08 -30.18
N ALA A 489 -30.86 42.28 -29.69
CA ALA A 489 -31.04 43.55 -30.41
C ALA A 489 -30.28 43.57 -31.76
N LYS A 490 -29.03 43.06 -31.77
CA LYS A 490 -28.25 42.92 -33.04
C LYS A 490 -28.89 41.89 -33.99
N LYS A 491 -29.43 40.80 -33.48
CA LYS A 491 -30.07 39.76 -34.27
C LYS A 491 -31.37 40.23 -34.90
N ASN A 492 -32.11 41.07 -34.20
CA ASN A 492 -33.41 41.60 -34.63
C ASN A 492 -33.33 42.93 -35.36
N GLY A 493 -32.13 43.46 -35.63
CA GLY A 493 -31.93 44.76 -36.28
C GLY A 493 -32.30 45.96 -35.40
N ALA A 494 -32.58 45.77 -34.10
CA ALA A 494 -32.98 46.78 -33.16
C ALA A 494 -31.83 47.43 -32.36
N TYR A 495 -30.58 47.03 -32.68
CA TYR A 495 -29.40 47.60 -32.02
C TYR A 495 -29.16 49.05 -32.42
N ASP A 496 -29.10 49.93 -31.42
CA ASP A 496 -28.80 51.34 -31.59
C ASP A 496 -27.51 51.72 -30.86
N ALA A 497 -26.43 51.89 -31.61
CA ALA A 497 -25.12 52.24 -31.09
C ALA A 497 -25.05 53.56 -30.30
N ARG A 498 -26.08 54.45 -30.40
CA ARG A 498 -26.17 55.69 -29.62
C ARG A 498 -26.61 55.44 -28.17
N LYS A 499 -27.24 54.29 -27.89
CA LYS A 499 -27.65 53.87 -26.57
C LYS A 499 -26.59 53.04 -25.82
N ASP A 500 -25.57 52.60 -26.50
CA ASP A 500 -24.49 51.78 -25.97
C ASP A 500 -23.36 52.71 -25.48
N LEU A 501 -23.33 52.97 -24.15
CA LEU A 501 -22.43 53.95 -23.55
C LEU A 501 -21.15 53.33 -23.03
N ILE A 502 -20.06 54.04 -23.16
CA ILE A 502 -18.76 53.70 -22.61
C ILE A 502 -18.53 54.51 -21.35
N TYR A 503 -18.05 53.83 -20.25
CA TYR A 503 -17.87 54.43 -18.93
C TYR A 503 -16.38 54.44 -18.54
N ASP A 504 -15.93 55.50 -17.90
CA ASP A 504 -14.58 55.67 -17.35
C ASP A 504 -14.34 54.94 -16.02
N GLU A 505 -13.25 55.25 -15.32
CA GLU A 505 -12.90 54.62 -14.02
C GLU A 505 -13.83 55.10 -12.88
N ASN A 506 -14.45 56.26 -13.02
CA ASN A 506 -15.41 56.83 -12.07
C ASN A 506 -16.84 56.40 -12.36
N LEU A 507 -17.07 55.56 -13.37
CA LEU A 507 -18.37 55.09 -13.85
C LEU A 507 -19.22 56.19 -14.49
N GLU A 508 -18.58 57.30 -14.97
CA GLU A 508 -19.22 58.34 -15.70
C GLU A 508 -19.18 58.03 -17.23
N PRO A 509 -20.24 58.43 -17.97
CA PRO A 509 -20.29 58.15 -19.41
C PRO A 509 -19.31 59.07 -20.18
N VAL A 510 -18.43 58.43 -20.96
CA VAL A 510 -17.43 59.13 -21.83
C VAL A 510 -18.02 59.43 -23.20
N GLY A 511 -18.96 58.63 -23.67
CA GLY A 511 -19.61 58.77 -24.97
C GLY A 511 -20.29 57.47 -25.41
N SER A 512 -21.08 57.52 -26.47
CA SER A 512 -21.72 56.36 -27.04
C SER A 512 -20.80 55.61 -28.02
N VAL A 513 -21.07 54.35 -28.26
CA VAL A 513 -20.38 53.51 -29.25
C VAL A 513 -20.47 54.15 -30.64
N ALA A 514 -21.56 54.83 -30.96
CA ALA A 514 -21.75 55.57 -32.22
C ALA A 514 -20.85 56.80 -32.34
N GLU A 515 -20.72 57.59 -31.26
CA GLU A 515 -19.89 58.76 -31.24
C GLU A 515 -18.39 58.46 -31.25
N LEU A 516 -18.00 57.41 -30.56
CA LEU A 516 -16.62 57.00 -30.46
C LEU A 516 -16.16 56.10 -31.63
N GLY A 517 -17.10 55.75 -32.55
CA GLY A 517 -16.82 55.08 -33.84
C GLY A 517 -16.21 53.68 -33.66
N PHE A 518 -16.85 52.85 -32.88
CA PHE A 518 -16.38 51.48 -32.58
C PHE A 518 -16.71 50.51 -33.73
N ASP A 519 -15.86 50.48 -34.70
CA ASP A 519 -15.91 49.59 -35.88
C ASP A 519 -14.74 48.58 -35.94
N GLY A 520 -14.20 48.24 -34.76
CA GLY A 520 -13.16 47.20 -34.61
C GLY A 520 -11.76 47.71 -34.36
N LEU A 521 -11.53 49.04 -34.38
CA LEU A 521 -10.23 49.66 -34.15
C LEU A 521 -10.08 50.12 -32.66
N TRP A 522 -8.85 50.14 -32.16
CA TRP A 522 -8.52 50.56 -30.80
C TRP A 522 -8.42 52.06 -30.69
N ALA A 523 -9.08 52.71 -29.74
CA ALA A 523 -8.94 54.10 -29.48
C ALA A 523 -7.61 54.43 -28.75
N LEU A 524 -6.85 55.38 -29.22
CA LEU A 524 -5.69 56.01 -28.57
C LEU A 524 -6.15 57.13 -27.67
N LYS A 525 -5.71 57.14 -26.40
CA LYS A 525 -5.97 58.24 -25.44
C LYS A 525 -4.68 59.03 -25.19
N ASN A 526 -4.79 60.34 -24.95
CA ASN A 526 -3.72 61.17 -24.42
C ASN A 526 -3.51 60.97 -22.93
N GLU A 527 -2.50 61.61 -22.35
CA GLU A 527 -2.22 61.52 -20.90
C GLU A 527 -3.37 62.09 -20.04
N GLU A 528 -4.24 62.94 -20.62
CA GLU A 528 -5.42 63.53 -20.00
C GLU A 528 -6.69 62.62 -20.11
N GLY A 529 -6.56 61.50 -20.87
CA GLY A 529 -7.62 60.49 -21.01
C GLY A 529 -8.53 60.67 -22.23
N ASP A 530 -8.28 61.67 -23.09
CA ASP A 530 -9.07 61.95 -24.30
C ASP A 530 -8.68 61.04 -25.46
N ILE A 531 -9.67 60.73 -26.31
CA ILE A 531 -9.44 59.87 -27.48
C ILE A 531 -8.85 60.69 -28.62
N ILE A 532 -7.57 60.47 -28.97
CA ILE A 532 -6.80 61.21 -30.00
C ILE A 532 -6.59 60.46 -31.28
N GLY A 533 -7.01 59.19 -31.38
CA GLY A 533 -6.84 58.39 -32.58
C GLY A 533 -7.15 56.93 -32.40
N ARG A 534 -6.90 56.14 -33.45
CA ARG A 534 -7.14 54.67 -33.47
C ARG A 534 -5.83 53.93 -33.78
N LYS A 535 -5.54 52.83 -33.04
CA LYS A 535 -4.45 51.89 -33.35
C LYS A 535 -4.95 50.72 -34.18
N ASP A 536 -4.21 50.34 -35.17
CA ASP A 536 -4.44 49.11 -35.92
C ASP A 536 -4.04 47.86 -35.09
N GLU A 537 -4.49 46.70 -35.50
CA GLU A 537 -4.30 45.45 -34.77
C GLU A 537 -2.83 45.02 -34.71
N GLU A 538 -2.01 45.42 -35.68
CA GLU A 538 -0.58 45.13 -35.73
C GLU A 538 0.23 45.99 -34.75
N ALA A 539 -0.15 47.27 -34.62
CA ALA A 539 0.44 48.16 -33.63
C ALA A 539 0.21 47.68 -32.20
N VAL A 540 -1.00 47.17 -31.89
CA VAL A 540 -1.33 46.59 -30.58
C VAL A 540 -0.56 45.30 -30.31
N LYS A 541 -0.31 44.49 -31.33
CA LYS A 541 0.52 43.28 -31.18
C LYS A 541 2.00 43.63 -30.94
N ARG A 542 2.51 44.70 -31.52
CA ARG A 542 3.86 45.21 -31.24
C ARG A 542 4.02 45.69 -29.81
N ASP A 543 3.13 46.57 -29.34
CA ASP A 543 3.16 47.08 -27.98
C ASP A 543 3.10 45.96 -26.92
N ARG A 544 2.31 44.90 -27.18
CA ARG A 544 2.27 43.72 -26.31
C ARG A 544 3.56 42.91 -26.28
N LYS A 545 4.30 42.88 -27.42
CA LYS A 545 5.57 42.19 -27.49
C LYS A 545 6.64 42.94 -26.73
N GLU A 546 6.69 44.26 -26.91
CA GLU A 546 7.63 45.16 -26.21
C GLU A 546 7.40 45.17 -24.70
N ALA A 547 6.13 45.19 -24.23
CA ALA A 547 5.81 45.08 -22.81
C ALA A 547 6.29 43.74 -22.20
N LYS A 548 6.15 42.62 -22.91
CA LYS A 548 6.67 41.33 -22.46
C LYS A 548 8.20 41.25 -22.47
N GLU A 549 8.87 41.92 -23.38
CA GLU A 549 10.32 41.98 -23.40
C GLU A 549 10.87 42.86 -22.28
N ALA A 550 10.19 43.96 -21.96
CA ALA A 550 10.50 44.81 -20.80
C ALA A 550 10.37 44.06 -19.47
N GLU A 551 9.28 43.33 -19.30
CA GLU A 551 9.02 42.52 -18.11
C GLU A 551 10.07 41.41 -17.93
N ARG A 552 10.51 40.79 -19.04
CA ARG A 552 11.61 39.80 -19.04
C ARG A 552 12.95 40.42 -18.67
N SER A 553 13.22 41.64 -19.16
CA SER A 553 14.45 42.39 -18.85
C SER A 553 14.51 42.77 -17.37
N GLU A 554 13.41 43.24 -16.80
CA GLU A 554 13.32 43.59 -15.37
C GLU A 554 13.48 42.34 -14.46
N LEU A 555 12.95 41.18 -14.89
CA LEU A 555 13.12 39.93 -14.19
C LEU A 555 14.56 39.42 -14.25
N ALA A 556 15.22 39.58 -15.39
CA ALA A 556 16.63 39.24 -15.58
C ALA A 556 17.56 40.12 -14.73
N GLU A 557 17.23 41.40 -14.57
CA GLU A 557 17.98 42.32 -13.72
C GLU A 557 17.82 42.00 -12.22
N LYS A 558 16.61 41.61 -11.82
CA LYS A 558 16.35 41.13 -10.45
C LYS A 558 17.09 39.81 -10.16
N VAL A 559 17.17 38.90 -11.12
CA VAL A 559 17.92 37.64 -11.00
C VAL A 559 19.44 37.91 -10.95
N ALA A 560 19.95 38.86 -11.73
CA ALA A 560 21.36 39.25 -11.69
C ALA A 560 21.75 39.85 -10.32
N LYS A 561 20.93 40.74 -9.77
CA LYS A 561 21.14 41.32 -8.42
C LYS A 561 21.14 40.25 -7.32
N VAL A 562 20.30 39.22 -7.42
CA VAL A 562 20.28 38.10 -6.47
C VAL A 562 21.54 37.24 -6.58
N LYS A 563 22.06 37.03 -7.79
CA LYS A 563 23.33 36.31 -8.01
C LYS A 563 24.54 37.05 -7.46
N GLU A 564 24.58 38.37 -7.61
CA GLU A 564 25.64 39.23 -7.07
C GLU A 564 25.66 39.24 -5.54
N THR A 565 24.48 39.17 -4.91
CA THR A 565 24.34 39.11 -3.44
C THR A 565 24.70 37.72 -2.85
N MET A 566 24.68 36.64 -3.66
CA MET A 566 24.99 35.28 -3.26
C MET A 566 26.41 34.80 -3.57
N GLY A 567 27.28 35.64 -4.15
CA GLY A 567 28.72 35.38 -4.32
C GLY A 567 29.07 34.16 -5.18
N VAL A 568 28.28 33.86 -6.23
CA VAL A 568 28.54 32.72 -7.13
C VAL A 568 29.37 33.22 -8.32
N GLU A 569 30.67 32.84 -8.33
CA GLU A 569 31.55 33.08 -9.49
C GLU A 569 31.14 32.19 -10.68
N GLU A 570 31.02 32.83 -11.87
CA GLU A 570 30.78 32.12 -13.12
C GLU A 570 32.05 31.39 -13.61
N PRO A 571 31.92 30.17 -14.16
CA PRO A 571 33.04 29.52 -14.85
C PRO A 571 33.42 30.25 -16.15
N PRO A 572 34.70 30.31 -16.57
CA PRO A 572 35.17 31.10 -17.68
C PRO A 572 34.62 30.60 -19.02
N LYS A 573 34.22 31.55 -19.89
CA LYS A 573 33.76 31.29 -21.25
C LYS A 573 34.88 30.72 -22.11
N PRO A 574 34.64 29.69 -22.94
CA PRO A 574 35.63 29.23 -23.91
C PRO A 574 35.71 30.20 -25.11
N ALA A 575 36.95 30.41 -25.57
CA ALA A 575 37.30 31.29 -26.67
C ALA A 575 36.76 30.80 -28.03
N VAL A 576 36.35 31.74 -28.85
CA VAL A 576 35.87 31.57 -30.22
C VAL A 576 37.02 31.12 -31.15
N GLY A 577 36.84 30.04 -31.89
CA GLY A 577 37.74 29.57 -32.97
C GLY A 577 37.03 28.63 -33.93
N ILE A 578 36.55 29.23 -35.00
CA ILE A 578 36.39 28.78 -36.41
C ILE A 578 36.34 27.28 -36.73
N GLY A 579 35.20 26.83 -37.26
CA GLY A 579 35.11 26.06 -38.50
C GLY A 579 34.90 24.53 -38.42
N ARG A 580 33.75 24.12 -38.92
CA ARG A 580 33.44 22.92 -39.75
C ARG A 580 33.14 21.58 -39.11
N ASP A 581 31.94 21.17 -39.46
CA ASP A 581 31.40 19.85 -39.87
C ASP A 581 31.08 18.76 -38.83
N LEU A 582 29.78 18.56 -38.77
CA LEU A 582 28.94 17.30 -38.77
C LEU A 582 29.59 15.98 -38.30
N SER A 583 29.14 15.44 -37.21
CA SER A 583 28.46 14.14 -37.10
C SER A 583 28.51 13.52 -35.67
N ALA A 584 27.34 13.18 -35.17
CA ALA A 584 26.94 12.18 -34.18
C ALA A 584 27.67 12.02 -32.81
N PRO A 585 26.91 11.72 -31.74
CA PRO A 585 27.36 11.83 -30.35
C PRO A 585 28.07 10.57 -29.84
N ALA A 586 29.14 10.76 -29.11
CA ALA A 586 29.89 9.73 -28.40
C ALA A 586 29.41 9.59 -26.97
N ILE A 587 29.22 8.34 -26.57
CA ILE A 587 28.84 7.82 -25.26
C ILE A 587 30.00 8.01 -24.27
N LEU A 588 29.74 8.63 -23.14
CA LEU A 588 30.66 8.69 -21.99
C LEU A 588 30.68 7.34 -21.24
N LYS A 589 31.86 6.75 -21.11
CA LYS A 589 32.18 5.62 -20.23
C LYS A 589 32.70 6.11 -18.88
N PRO A 590 32.44 5.39 -17.77
CA PRO A 590 33.03 5.71 -16.48
C PRO A 590 34.45 5.14 -16.32
N LEU A 591 35.28 5.86 -15.56
CA LEU A 591 36.64 5.51 -15.16
C LEU A 591 36.65 4.30 -14.20
N VAL A 592 37.48 3.32 -14.48
CA VAL A 592 37.91 2.28 -13.55
C VAL A 592 39.43 2.25 -13.55
N ALA A 593 40.04 2.26 -12.35
CA ALA A 593 41.47 2.10 -12.13
C ALA A 593 41.88 0.61 -12.10
N PRO A 594 43.17 0.26 -12.34
CA PRO A 594 43.56 -1.02 -12.90
C PRO A 594 44.04 -2.05 -11.86
N GLY A 595 43.94 -3.32 -12.22
CA GLY A 595 44.73 -4.39 -11.60
C GLY A 595 44.14 -5.80 -11.67
N ALA A 596 44.78 -6.60 -12.49
CA ALA A 596 44.90 -8.05 -12.52
C ALA A 596 44.22 -8.80 -13.68
N SER A 597 45.11 -9.31 -14.51
CA SER A 597 44.91 -10.27 -15.59
C SER A 597 44.46 -11.64 -15.13
N LEU A 598 43.71 -12.35 -15.99
CA LEU A 598 44.01 -13.68 -16.47
C LEU A 598 43.04 -14.13 -17.56
N ASP A 599 43.67 -14.71 -18.58
CA ASP A 599 43.14 -15.23 -19.85
C ASP A 599 42.23 -16.46 -19.73
N VAL A 600 41.64 -16.75 -20.91
CA VAL A 600 41.22 -18.05 -21.47
C VAL A 600 39.72 -18.38 -21.36
N LEU A 601 38.95 -18.28 -22.42
CA LEU A 601 38.67 -19.21 -23.52
C LEU A 601 37.50 -18.74 -24.39
N LYS A 602 37.74 -18.79 -25.68
CA LYS A 602 36.78 -18.60 -26.79
C LYS A 602 35.92 -19.85 -26.97
N THR A 603 34.64 -19.69 -27.31
CA THR A 603 34.00 -20.43 -28.43
C THR A 603 32.64 -19.82 -28.80
N SER A 604 32.56 -19.36 -30.00
CA SER A 604 31.64 -19.51 -31.14
C SER A 604 30.11 -19.35 -30.99
N VAL A 605 29.65 -18.37 -31.77
CA VAL A 605 28.27 -18.08 -32.21
C VAL A 605 27.88 -19.05 -33.35
N PRO A 606 26.57 -19.29 -33.62
CA PRO A 606 26.10 -18.84 -34.92
C PRO A 606 24.75 -18.10 -34.96
N ASP A 607 24.70 -17.23 -35.97
CA ASP A 607 23.61 -16.45 -36.51
C ASP A 607 22.35 -17.21 -36.92
N ALA A 608 21.17 -16.55 -36.81
CA ALA A 608 20.05 -16.72 -37.76
C ALA A 608 19.07 -15.55 -37.75
N GLN A 609 19.25 -14.68 -38.69
CA GLN A 609 18.30 -14.02 -39.61
C GLN A 609 16.93 -13.50 -39.15
N LYS A 610 16.82 -12.17 -39.34
CA LYS A 610 15.63 -11.31 -39.51
C LYS A 610 14.63 -11.83 -40.55
N LYS A 611 13.32 -11.68 -40.23
CA LYS A 611 12.29 -11.40 -41.24
C LYS A 611 11.28 -10.36 -40.72
N ARG A 612 11.29 -9.20 -41.33
CA ARG A 612 10.27 -8.13 -41.27
C ARG A 612 9.01 -8.59 -42.04
N ARG A 613 7.83 -8.31 -41.51
CA ARG A 613 6.60 -8.24 -42.30
C ARG A 613 5.81 -6.96 -41.92
N LYS A 614 5.72 -6.07 -42.91
CA LYS A 614 4.78 -4.93 -43.01
C LYS A 614 3.35 -5.46 -43.13
N ARG A 615 2.38 -4.76 -42.53
CA ARG A 615 0.96 -4.85 -42.92
C ARG A 615 0.33 -3.47 -42.98
N SER A 616 -0.17 -3.18 -44.17
CA SER A 616 -0.85 -1.97 -44.61
C SER A 616 -2.31 -1.90 -44.14
N ARG A 617 -2.76 -0.66 -43.91
CA ARG A 617 -4.17 -0.27 -43.75
C ARG A 617 -4.97 -0.46 -45.03
N LYS A 618 -6.24 -0.92 -44.91
CA LYS A 618 -7.30 -0.59 -45.84
C LYS A 618 -8.65 -0.43 -45.13
N LYS A 619 -9.29 0.72 -45.37
CA LYS A 619 -10.68 1.10 -45.05
C LYS A 619 -11.66 0.52 -46.08
N LYS A 620 -12.92 0.26 -45.67
CA LYS A 620 -14.22 0.56 -46.28
C LYS A 620 -15.28 -0.33 -45.65
N SER A 621 -16.29 0.15 -45.05
CA SER A 621 -17.55 0.86 -45.35
C SER A 621 -18.68 -0.06 -45.81
N ALA A 622 -19.74 -0.02 -44.99
CA ALA A 622 -21.18 0.01 -45.28
C ALA A 622 -21.95 -1.22 -45.79
N GLY A 623 -23.04 -1.53 -45.07
CA GLY A 623 -24.35 -1.69 -45.74
C GLY A 623 -25.01 -3.05 -45.59
N GLY A 624 -26.22 -3.09 -44.98
CA GLY A 624 -27.34 -3.90 -45.44
C GLY A 624 -27.82 -5.06 -44.57
N GLN A 625 -28.84 -4.83 -43.77
CA GLN A 625 -29.91 -5.82 -43.51
C GLN A 625 -30.77 -6.00 -44.79
N PRO A 626 -31.64 -7.02 -44.98
CA PRO A 626 -32.58 -7.56 -44.00
C PRO A 626 -32.99 -9.07 -44.15
N SER A 627 -33.63 -9.55 -43.09
CA SER A 627 -34.90 -10.34 -43.02
C SER A 627 -35.06 -11.79 -43.51
N THR A 628 -35.81 -12.49 -42.67
CA THR A 628 -36.79 -13.59 -42.84
C THR A 628 -36.22 -15.01 -42.92
N GLY A 629 -36.66 -15.85 -41.99
CA GLY A 629 -37.75 -16.71 -42.08
C GLY A 629 -37.52 -18.09 -41.48
N LEU A 630 -38.28 -18.43 -40.45
CA LEU A 630 -38.96 -19.70 -40.15
C LEU A 630 -38.29 -21.03 -40.55
N THR A 631 -38.03 -21.94 -39.63
CA THR A 631 -38.97 -23.03 -39.29
C THR A 631 -38.41 -23.95 -38.20
N ALA A 632 -39.31 -24.42 -37.39
CA ALA A 632 -39.14 -25.34 -36.29
C ALA A 632 -38.88 -26.78 -36.76
N SER A 633 -38.16 -27.56 -35.99
CA SER A 633 -38.52 -28.97 -35.77
C SER A 633 -37.93 -29.48 -34.44
N SER A 634 -38.84 -29.96 -33.68
CA SER A 634 -38.78 -30.66 -32.41
C SER A 634 -38.06 -32.01 -32.51
N SER A 635 -37.28 -32.38 -31.50
CA SER A 635 -37.23 -33.78 -31.08
C SER A 635 -36.86 -33.87 -29.59
N SER A 636 -37.74 -34.56 -28.96
CA SER A 636 -37.94 -34.87 -27.57
C SER A 636 -36.88 -35.80 -26.99
N SER A 637 -36.48 -35.49 -25.73
CA SER A 637 -35.86 -36.39 -24.77
C SER A 637 -36.78 -37.52 -24.32
N PRO A 638 -36.25 -38.56 -23.70
CA PRO A 638 -36.95 -39.15 -22.55
C PRO A 638 -36.09 -39.21 -21.29
N THR A 639 -36.73 -38.76 -20.23
CA THR A 639 -36.35 -38.94 -18.83
C THR A 639 -36.69 -40.38 -18.41
N PRO A 640 -35.85 -41.09 -17.62
CA PRO A 640 -36.28 -42.31 -16.96
C PRO A 640 -36.91 -42.01 -15.59
N GLN A 641 -38.05 -42.57 -15.38
CA GLN A 641 -38.85 -42.60 -14.16
C GLN A 641 -38.10 -43.35 -13.02
N GLN A 642 -38.18 -42.78 -11.82
CA GLN A 642 -37.90 -43.44 -10.56
C GLN A 642 -38.93 -44.51 -10.21
N SER A 643 -38.49 -45.72 -9.94
CA SER A 643 -39.27 -46.74 -9.22
C SER A 643 -38.85 -46.72 -7.73
N LYS A 644 -39.85 -46.59 -6.86
CA LYS A 644 -39.73 -46.78 -5.40
C LYS A 644 -39.52 -48.26 -5.09
N PRO A 645 -38.64 -48.62 -4.17
CA PRO A 645 -38.72 -49.86 -3.41
C PRO A 645 -39.32 -49.62 -2.02
N THR A 646 -40.05 -50.58 -1.63
CA THR A 646 -40.76 -50.78 -0.39
C THR A 646 -39.83 -50.96 0.81
N THR A 647 -40.38 -50.57 1.96
CA THR A 647 -39.94 -50.71 3.35
C THR A 647 -39.32 -52.05 3.71
N ASP A 648 -38.23 -52.00 4.43
CA ASP A 648 -37.82 -52.64 5.69
C ASP A 648 -36.33 -52.90 5.73
N ASP A 649 -35.68 -52.23 6.65
CA ASP A 649 -34.43 -52.44 7.34
C ASP A 649 -33.62 -51.14 7.49
N ALA A 650 -33.96 -50.35 8.48
CA ALA A 650 -33.13 -49.23 8.96
C ALA A 650 -32.25 -49.73 10.13
N PRO A 651 -30.92 -49.57 10.06
CA PRO A 651 -30.09 -49.79 11.22
C PRO A 651 -30.28 -48.64 12.21
N LYS A 652 -30.49 -48.98 13.50
CA LYS A 652 -30.64 -48.05 14.61
C LYS A 652 -29.45 -47.08 14.72
N PRO A 653 -29.69 -45.80 15.05
CA PRO A 653 -28.61 -44.86 15.28
C PRO A 653 -27.79 -45.24 16.52
N PRO A 654 -26.47 -44.97 16.54
CA PRO A 654 -25.63 -45.22 17.67
C PRO A 654 -26.03 -44.34 18.85
N THR A 655 -26.13 -44.96 20.01
CA THR A 655 -26.46 -44.38 21.29
C THR A 655 -25.53 -43.23 21.63
N ARG A 656 -26.10 -42.04 21.95
CA ARG A 656 -25.36 -40.90 22.48
C ARG A 656 -24.55 -41.32 23.69
N LEU A 657 -23.23 -41.13 23.65
CA LEU A 657 -22.37 -41.21 24.82
C LEU A 657 -22.70 -40.06 25.77
N SER A 658 -22.91 -40.39 27.02
CA SER A 658 -23.17 -39.46 28.12
C SER A 658 -21.96 -38.54 28.33
N PRO A 659 -22.13 -37.24 28.66
CA PRO A 659 -21.03 -36.35 28.97
C PRO A 659 -20.32 -36.83 30.25
N GLY A 660 -18.98 -37.03 30.16
CA GLY A 660 -18.18 -37.28 31.36
C GLY A 660 -17.19 -38.44 31.34
N LYS A 661 -16.93 -39.10 30.21
CA LYS A 661 -15.81 -40.07 30.15
C LYS A 661 -14.63 -39.49 29.36
N THR A 662 -13.65 -39.01 30.09
CA THR A 662 -12.32 -38.65 29.62
C THR A 662 -11.55 -39.93 29.35
N VAL A 663 -11.08 -40.13 28.12
CA VAL A 663 -10.10 -41.15 27.80
C VAL A 663 -8.73 -40.58 28.21
N MET A 664 -8.19 -41.09 29.32
CA MET A 664 -6.81 -40.86 29.73
C MET A 664 -5.92 -41.69 28.78
N PHE A 665 -4.96 -41.07 28.17
CA PHE A 665 -3.85 -41.79 27.55
C PHE A 665 -2.82 -41.99 28.67
N ASP A 666 -2.65 -43.21 29.13
CA ASP A 666 -1.48 -43.60 29.90
C ASP A 666 -0.25 -43.67 29.00
N GLU A 667 0.88 -43.26 29.57
CA GLU A 667 2.23 -43.01 29.12
C GLU A 667 2.73 -43.62 27.79
#